data_96cb736c1d1effef4dbe6d02f02de9b2
#
_entry.id   96cb736c1d1effef4dbe6d02f02de9b2
#
_cell.length_a   1.000
_cell.length_b   1.000
_cell.length_c   1.000
_cell.angle_alpha   90.00
_cell.angle_beta   90.00
_cell.angle_gamma   90.00
#
_symmetry.space_group_name_H-M   'P 1'
#
loop_
_entity.id
_entity.type
_entity.pdbx_description
1 polymer ?
#
loop_
_entity_poly.entity_id
_entity_poly.type
_entity_poly.pdbx_seq_one_letter_code
_entity_poly.pdbx_strand_id
1 'polypeptide(L)'
;MDFKRKELAKNAKKNLKKHYWLLVAVCLFAAFIGSEFTETMEAFKSLSNVGNTGVQGATSIETNVDNIANTSITNSVVQAIGAVITGDEDFGRRQSDELVSEAKLNATNVMGRTRGVFASLVNGITSGGIVFTFVDSLSSVISSRRAVVIILLIAALMVYVFITFFIKKTYLVISRRIVLETRTYNVVPPGKFMFLLRVKRWMKASLVLIVNNVYEILWSLTIVGIFVKHFSYMLVPYIIAENPDMKANEAITLSRKMMNGYKWRALLYGLSFIGWTVIGMATLGVAGVLFVNPYKAAFYAEFYANVRAAYLEKEPEAVKWLNDSYLYERPSEEQLKNAYADVYELIDSPQPQIDFDDYHNSRIGRLKRLRVFLANTFGIILINSKAELEFEEKKKEMLRMSKNKAEAVGKAYPARLFNLKEHRVDLENTVYMRNYSIPSLILIFFSLCFVGWIWEVTLHLISSHTFVNRGVLHGPWLPIYGSGGILILICLKKLRNKPVVEFFASVVLCGFVEYFTSLYLEISCGRRWWNYNGYFLNLNGRICAEGLLVFGLGGVAIVYIIAPLLDNFFRKIKLRVVGAVCAALIVAFVVDMVYSKKNPNTGKGISTFNDNIPEYMLAEMYQGVEDRYEDRISFNQEF
;
A
#
# COMPACT_ATOMS: atom_id res chain seq x y z
N MET A 1 -32.85 22.55 18.54
CA MET A 1 -31.84 22.34 19.61
C MET A 1 -30.65 23.28 19.44
N ASP A 2 -30.23 23.96 20.52
CA ASP A 2 -29.06 24.84 20.50
C ASP A 2 -27.90 24.15 21.21
N PHE A 3 -27.07 23.41 20.44
CA PHE A 3 -25.94 22.66 20.99
C PHE A 3 -24.72 23.56 21.20
N LYS A 4 -24.14 23.48 22.41
CA LYS A 4 -23.00 24.31 22.80
C LYS A 4 -21.68 23.66 22.37
N ARG A 5 -20.70 24.48 21.90
CA ARG A 5 -19.35 24.02 21.54
C ARG A 5 -18.68 23.17 22.63
N LYS A 6 -18.91 23.49 23.91
CA LYS A 6 -18.35 22.76 25.05
C LYS A 6 -18.81 21.29 25.09
N GLU A 7 -20.06 21.02 24.73
CA GLU A 7 -20.61 19.65 24.67
C GLU A 7 -20.02 18.86 23.52
N LEU A 8 -19.93 19.45 22.32
CA LEU A 8 -19.26 18.82 21.19
C LEU A 8 -17.81 18.48 21.52
N ALA A 9 -17.07 19.40 22.13
CA ALA A 9 -15.69 19.20 22.53
C ALA A 9 -15.54 18.11 23.61
N LYS A 10 -16.48 18.03 24.59
CA LYS A 10 -16.49 17.00 25.63
C LYS A 10 -16.71 15.61 25.03
N ASN A 11 -17.69 15.48 24.14
CA ASN A 11 -18.03 14.22 23.48
C ASN A 11 -16.91 13.77 22.53
N ALA A 12 -16.35 14.70 21.76
CA ALA A 12 -15.21 14.42 20.88
C ALA A 12 -13.98 13.91 21.66
N LYS A 13 -13.65 14.53 22.80
CA LYS A 13 -12.56 14.07 23.66
C LYS A 13 -12.82 12.70 24.27
N LYS A 14 -14.08 12.43 24.68
CA LYS A 14 -14.48 11.11 25.18
C LYS A 14 -14.32 10.04 24.09
N ASN A 15 -14.76 10.33 22.87
CA ASN A 15 -14.62 9.44 21.72
C ASN A 15 -13.14 9.21 21.36
N LEU A 16 -12.33 10.29 21.30
CA LEU A 16 -10.90 10.21 21.05
C LEU A 16 -10.21 9.32 22.09
N LYS A 17 -10.49 9.49 23.38
CA LYS A 17 -9.90 8.65 24.44
C LYS A 17 -10.25 7.17 24.26
N LYS A 18 -11.49 6.87 23.83
CA LYS A 18 -12.00 5.51 23.65
C LYS A 18 -11.38 4.81 22.44
N HIS A 19 -11.16 5.52 21.33
CA HIS A 19 -10.71 4.98 20.05
C HIS A 19 -9.42 5.63 19.54
N TYR A 20 -8.52 5.99 20.45
CA TYR A 20 -7.35 6.82 20.18
C TYR A 20 -6.53 6.33 18.96
N TRP A 21 -6.01 5.11 19.02
CA TRP A 21 -5.14 4.58 17.97
C TRP A 21 -5.84 4.40 16.63
N LEU A 22 -7.13 4.06 16.63
CA LEU A 22 -7.92 3.96 15.41
C LEU A 22 -8.08 5.34 14.75
N LEU A 23 -8.43 6.36 15.52
CA LEU A 23 -8.61 7.72 15.00
C LEU A 23 -7.28 8.32 14.52
N VAL A 24 -6.18 8.07 15.24
CA VAL A 24 -4.83 8.43 14.79
C VAL A 24 -4.51 7.75 13.45
N ALA A 25 -4.73 6.44 13.33
CA ALA A 25 -4.46 5.70 12.09
C ALA A 25 -5.31 6.20 10.92
N VAL A 26 -6.60 6.45 11.13
CA VAL A 26 -7.51 6.97 10.10
C VAL A 26 -7.06 8.35 9.62
N CYS A 27 -6.72 9.26 10.53
CA CYS A 27 -6.28 10.60 10.17
C CYS A 27 -4.87 10.64 9.58
N LEU A 28 -3.95 9.81 10.06
CA LEU A 28 -2.61 9.68 9.50
C LEU A 28 -2.68 9.17 8.06
N PHE A 29 -3.50 8.15 7.79
CA PHE A 29 -3.68 7.65 6.43
C PHE A 29 -4.35 8.69 5.52
N ALA A 30 -5.32 9.47 6.04
CA ALA A 30 -5.91 10.60 5.30
C ALA A 30 -4.87 11.64 4.91
N ALA A 31 -3.96 11.98 5.82
CA ALA A 31 -2.86 12.92 5.58
C ALA A 31 -1.86 12.34 4.56
N PHE A 32 -1.49 11.07 4.70
CA PHE A 32 -0.54 10.37 3.82
C PHE A 32 -1.01 10.34 2.36
N ILE A 33 -2.28 9.98 2.10
CA ILE A 33 -2.82 9.96 0.73
C ILE A 33 -3.23 11.35 0.21
N GLY A 34 -3.10 12.41 1.03
CA GLY A 34 -3.47 13.77 0.68
C GLY A 34 -4.98 13.98 0.54
N SER A 35 -5.79 13.22 1.27
CA SER A 35 -7.25 13.36 1.32
C SER A 35 -7.69 14.50 2.24
N GLU A 36 -7.07 14.61 3.40
CA GLU A 36 -7.30 15.61 4.45
C GLU A 36 -6.02 15.76 5.28
N PHE A 37 -5.85 16.89 5.99
CA PHE A 37 -4.70 17.15 6.88
C PHE A 37 -3.32 17.18 6.18
N THR A 38 -3.27 17.65 4.93
CA THR A 38 -2.02 17.73 4.14
C THR A 38 -0.96 18.59 4.80
N GLU A 39 -1.37 19.69 5.48
CA GLU A 39 -0.49 20.58 6.25
C GLU A 39 0.40 19.83 7.25
N THR A 40 -0.12 18.75 7.84
CA THR A 40 0.62 17.91 8.78
C THR A 40 1.74 17.13 8.09
N MET A 41 1.53 16.65 6.87
CA MET A 41 2.54 15.95 6.08
C MET A 41 3.60 16.91 5.53
N GLU A 42 3.22 18.13 5.19
CA GLU A 42 4.16 19.20 4.79
C GLU A 42 5.08 19.58 5.97
N ALA A 43 4.52 19.71 7.18
CA ALA A 43 5.32 19.93 8.38
C ALA A 43 6.28 18.77 8.68
N PHE A 44 5.87 17.52 8.42
CA PHE A 44 6.76 16.35 8.54
C PHE A 44 7.89 16.35 7.49
N LYS A 45 7.61 16.76 6.26
CA LYS A 45 8.63 16.88 5.22
C LYS A 45 9.68 17.95 5.59
N SER A 46 9.26 19.05 6.20
CA SER A 46 10.21 20.07 6.69
C SER A 46 11.14 19.53 7.78
N LEU A 47 10.69 18.60 8.61
CA LEU A 47 11.52 17.91 9.62
C LEU A 47 12.62 17.05 8.98
N SER A 48 12.31 16.34 7.88
CA SER A 48 13.31 15.53 7.16
C SER A 48 14.42 16.40 6.55
N ASN A 49 14.06 17.60 6.11
CA ASN A 49 15.01 18.56 5.57
C ASN A 49 15.90 19.18 6.66
N VAL A 50 15.36 19.46 7.86
CA VAL A 50 16.15 19.97 9.00
C VAL A 50 17.15 18.93 9.51
N GLY A 51 16.79 17.64 9.50
CA GLY A 51 17.69 16.54 9.88
C GLY A 51 18.92 16.41 8.95
N ASN A 52 18.77 16.80 7.68
CA ASN A 52 19.86 16.79 6.70
C ASN A 52 20.82 17.99 6.84
N THR A 53 20.36 19.11 7.38
CA THR A 53 21.20 20.33 7.59
C THR A 53 22.07 20.24 8.85
N GLY A 54 21.78 19.33 9.77
CA GLY A 54 22.52 19.16 11.04
C GLY A 54 23.86 18.45 10.94
N VAL A 55 24.21 17.85 9.80
CA VAL A 55 25.45 17.04 9.63
C VAL A 55 26.50 17.71 8.74
N GLN A 56 26.14 18.79 8.02
CA GLN A 56 27.12 19.56 7.25
C GLN A 56 27.14 21.00 7.74
N GLY A 57 28.18 21.34 8.46
CA GLY A 57 28.48 22.71 8.82
C GLY A 57 28.64 23.59 7.58
N ALA A 58 27.99 24.75 7.61
CA ALA A 58 28.13 25.88 6.73
C ALA A 58 27.66 25.70 5.27
N THR A 59 26.37 25.94 5.04
CA THR A 59 25.92 26.88 3.98
C THR A 59 24.40 27.14 4.14
N SER A 60 24.05 28.22 4.82
CA SER A 60 22.69 28.67 5.12
C SER A 60 22.01 29.44 3.97
N ILE A 61 22.34 29.13 2.73
CA ILE A 61 21.79 29.79 1.54
C ILE A 61 20.86 28.84 0.73
N GLU A 62 20.90 27.53 0.95
CA GLU A 62 20.20 26.53 0.11
C GLU A 62 18.72 26.29 0.47
N THR A 63 18.24 26.71 1.65
CA THR A 63 16.82 26.47 2.05
C THR A 63 15.79 27.33 1.30
N ASN A 64 16.21 28.42 0.64
CA ASN A 64 15.34 29.17 -0.26
C ASN A 64 15.39 28.65 -1.72
N VAL A 65 16.40 27.86 -2.05
CA VAL A 65 16.61 27.33 -3.41
C VAL A 65 15.65 26.18 -3.70
N ASP A 66 15.31 25.34 -2.71
CA ASP A 66 14.42 24.18 -2.92
C ASP A 66 12.98 24.56 -3.26
N ASN A 67 12.45 25.66 -2.69
CA ASN A 67 11.13 26.17 -3.08
C ASN A 67 11.17 26.89 -4.43
N ILE A 68 12.28 27.56 -4.75
CA ILE A 68 12.51 28.20 -6.04
C ILE A 68 12.83 27.15 -7.11
N ALA A 69 13.63 26.11 -6.78
CA ALA A 69 13.94 25.01 -7.66
C ALA A 69 12.71 24.19 -8.04
N ASN A 70 11.84 23.83 -7.09
CA ASN A 70 10.58 23.12 -7.40
C ASN A 70 9.64 23.93 -8.29
N THR A 71 9.58 25.27 -8.12
CA THR A 71 8.77 26.14 -8.98
C THR A 71 9.43 26.31 -10.36
N SER A 72 10.76 26.43 -10.41
CA SER A 72 11.52 26.54 -11.66
C SER A 72 11.49 25.23 -12.47
N ILE A 73 11.66 24.06 -11.83
CA ILE A 73 11.58 22.73 -12.46
C ILE A 73 10.18 22.50 -13.02
N THR A 74 9.12 22.82 -12.28
CA THR A 74 7.75 22.70 -12.79
C THR A 74 7.52 23.58 -14.01
N ASN A 75 8.01 24.82 -13.99
CA ASN A 75 7.92 25.74 -15.12
C ASN A 75 8.74 25.27 -16.31
N SER A 76 9.94 24.73 -16.08
CA SER A 76 10.80 24.19 -17.14
C SER A 76 10.21 22.94 -17.77
N VAL A 77 9.61 22.04 -16.97
CA VAL A 77 8.86 20.87 -17.46
C VAL A 77 7.65 21.30 -18.30
N VAL A 78 6.87 22.29 -17.83
CA VAL A 78 5.72 22.81 -18.57
C VAL A 78 6.15 23.47 -19.88
N GLN A 79 7.26 24.22 -19.88
CA GLN A 79 7.82 24.85 -21.08
C GLN A 79 8.34 23.82 -22.08
N ALA A 80 9.06 22.80 -21.61
CA ALA A 80 9.54 21.71 -22.47
C ALA A 80 8.38 20.93 -23.12
N ILE A 81 7.34 20.61 -22.34
CA ILE A 81 6.11 19.99 -22.85
C ILE A 81 5.39 20.92 -23.83
N GLY A 82 5.27 22.21 -23.51
CA GLY A 82 4.67 23.21 -24.38
C GLY A 82 5.39 23.31 -25.73
N ALA A 83 6.72 23.36 -25.72
CA ALA A 83 7.55 23.42 -26.93
C ALA A 83 7.35 22.18 -27.82
N VAL A 84 7.31 20.98 -27.24
CA VAL A 84 7.04 19.72 -27.98
C VAL A 84 5.64 19.76 -28.61
N ILE A 85 4.63 20.27 -27.90
CA ILE A 85 3.24 20.38 -28.40
C ILE A 85 3.15 21.41 -29.54
N THR A 86 3.82 22.55 -29.42
CA THR A 86 3.80 23.64 -30.42
C THR A 86 4.65 23.34 -31.66
N GLY A 87 5.51 22.32 -31.61
CA GLY A 87 6.31 21.86 -32.74
C GLY A 87 7.75 22.36 -32.74
N ASP A 88 8.20 23.02 -31.66
CA ASP A 88 9.61 23.37 -31.46
C ASP A 88 10.34 22.21 -30.77
N GLU A 89 10.58 21.15 -31.57
CA GLU A 89 11.17 19.89 -31.09
C GLU A 89 12.62 20.08 -30.60
N ASP A 90 13.38 21.00 -31.21
CA ASP A 90 14.78 21.23 -30.85
C ASP A 90 14.91 21.96 -29.49
N PHE A 91 14.02 22.90 -29.21
CA PHE A 91 13.98 23.56 -27.90
C PHE A 91 13.50 22.61 -26.80
N GLY A 92 12.43 21.87 -27.08
CA GLY A 92 11.91 20.86 -26.16
C GLY A 92 12.92 19.77 -25.81
N ARG A 93 13.74 19.35 -26.78
CA ARG A 93 14.81 18.37 -26.60
C ARG A 93 15.94 18.90 -25.74
N ARG A 94 16.45 20.09 -26.04
CA ARG A 94 17.52 20.74 -25.25
C ARG A 94 17.11 20.92 -23.80
N GLN A 95 15.90 21.40 -23.53
CA GLN A 95 15.41 21.60 -22.18
C GLN A 95 15.13 20.29 -21.44
N SER A 96 14.69 19.22 -22.15
CA SER A 96 14.54 17.90 -21.54
C SER A 96 15.89 17.28 -21.17
N ASP A 97 16.91 17.41 -22.04
CA ASP A 97 18.26 16.92 -21.79
C ASP A 97 18.94 17.65 -20.64
N GLU A 98 18.69 18.96 -20.50
CA GLU A 98 19.15 19.78 -19.39
C GLU A 98 18.49 19.36 -18.06
N LEU A 99 17.18 19.15 -18.02
CA LEU A 99 16.45 18.67 -16.84
C LEU A 99 16.88 17.25 -16.43
N VAL A 100 17.14 16.36 -17.40
CA VAL A 100 17.66 15.01 -17.13
C VAL A 100 19.09 15.07 -16.61
N SER A 101 19.94 15.97 -17.12
CA SER A 101 21.31 16.15 -16.66
C SER A 101 21.36 16.80 -15.27
N GLU A 102 20.53 17.81 -15.01
CA GLU A 102 20.36 18.40 -13.66
C GLU A 102 19.81 17.38 -12.67
N ALA A 103 18.84 16.56 -13.05
CA ALA A 103 18.32 15.49 -12.22
C ALA A 103 19.40 14.45 -11.88
N LYS A 104 20.31 14.14 -12.81
CA LYS A 104 21.46 13.26 -12.55
C LYS A 104 22.51 13.91 -11.64
N LEU A 105 22.77 15.20 -11.78
CA LEU A 105 23.69 15.98 -10.93
C LEU A 105 23.13 16.15 -9.51
N ASN A 106 21.82 16.46 -9.37
CA ASN A 106 21.14 16.60 -8.09
C ASN A 106 20.78 15.27 -7.42
N ALA A 107 20.85 14.15 -8.15
CA ALA A 107 20.63 12.79 -7.64
C ALA A 107 21.66 12.38 -6.57
N THR A 108 22.69 13.21 -6.32
CA THR A 108 23.77 12.90 -5.38
C THR A 108 23.38 13.06 -3.91
N ASN A 109 22.23 13.68 -3.55
CA ASN A 109 22.04 14.17 -2.19
C ASN A 109 20.72 13.85 -1.47
N VAL A 110 19.99 12.80 -1.82
CA VAL A 110 18.93 12.33 -0.92
C VAL A 110 19.56 11.56 0.25
N MET A 111 19.59 12.18 1.43
CA MET A 111 20.19 11.64 2.66
C MET A 111 21.70 11.32 2.56
N GLY A 112 22.47 12.08 1.78
CA GLY A 112 23.91 11.86 1.61
C GLY A 112 24.27 10.56 0.87
N ARG A 113 23.37 10.04 0.01
CA ARG A 113 23.54 8.75 -0.69
C ARG A 113 23.55 8.96 -2.19
N THR A 114 24.58 8.44 -2.80
CA THR A 114 24.79 8.49 -4.24
C THR A 114 24.11 7.36 -5.02
N ARG A 115 23.62 6.32 -4.34
CA ARG A 115 23.08 5.11 -4.98
C ARG A 115 21.96 4.50 -4.16
N GLY A 116 20.86 4.12 -4.79
CA GLY A 116 19.73 3.38 -4.25
C GLY A 116 18.53 3.46 -5.18
N VAL A 117 17.79 2.36 -5.33
CA VAL A 117 16.59 2.29 -6.17
C VAL A 117 15.53 3.28 -5.70
N PHE A 118 15.34 3.42 -4.39
CA PHE A 118 14.43 4.40 -3.81
C PHE A 118 14.92 5.83 -4.02
N ALA A 119 16.21 6.09 -3.87
CA ALA A 119 16.78 7.41 -4.12
C ALA A 119 16.61 7.80 -5.59
N SER A 120 16.89 6.91 -6.54
CA SER A 120 16.71 7.18 -7.97
C SER A 120 15.24 7.36 -8.34
N LEU A 121 14.33 6.56 -7.76
CA LEU A 121 12.89 6.67 -8.02
C LEU A 121 12.32 7.96 -7.41
N VAL A 122 12.68 8.30 -6.18
CA VAL A 122 12.29 9.56 -5.53
C VAL A 122 12.84 10.75 -6.30
N ASN A 123 14.12 10.72 -6.68
CA ASN A 123 14.74 11.79 -7.47
C ASN A 123 14.11 11.89 -8.86
N GLY A 124 13.84 10.78 -9.55
CA GLY A 124 13.15 10.77 -10.84
C GLY A 124 11.74 11.36 -10.76
N ILE A 125 11.01 11.09 -9.67
CA ILE A 125 9.67 11.66 -9.42
C ILE A 125 9.78 13.14 -9.06
N THR A 126 10.70 13.52 -8.17
CA THR A 126 10.82 14.89 -7.67
C THR A 126 11.40 15.85 -8.70
N SER A 127 12.32 15.39 -9.56
CA SER A 127 12.91 16.18 -10.64
C SER A 127 12.06 16.21 -11.91
N GLY A 128 10.96 15.44 -11.97
CA GLY A 128 10.18 15.28 -13.21
C GLY A 128 10.91 14.49 -14.31
N GLY A 129 12.14 14.05 -14.07
CA GLY A 129 12.96 13.29 -15.03
C GLY A 129 12.32 11.97 -15.45
N ILE A 130 11.51 11.36 -14.59
CA ILE A 130 10.77 10.14 -14.89
C ILE A 130 9.81 10.32 -16.07
N VAL A 131 9.22 11.51 -16.26
CA VAL A 131 8.31 11.80 -17.37
C VAL A 131 9.07 11.74 -18.70
N PHE A 132 10.26 12.36 -18.77
CA PHE A 132 11.09 12.37 -19.97
C PHE A 132 11.67 10.98 -20.28
N THR A 133 11.97 10.20 -19.26
CA THR A 133 12.32 8.78 -19.37
C THR A 133 11.23 7.98 -20.08
N PHE A 134 9.97 8.18 -19.71
CA PHE A 134 8.84 7.55 -20.39
C PHE A 134 8.65 8.09 -21.81
N VAL A 135 8.85 9.39 -22.04
CA VAL A 135 8.80 9.99 -23.38
C VAL A 135 9.82 9.33 -24.29
N ASP A 136 11.06 9.20 -23.88
CA ASP A 136 12.14 8.63 -24.69
C ASP A 136 11.92 7.13 -24.93
N SER A 137 11.49 6.38 -23.92
CA SER A 137 11.18 4.95 -24.05
C SER A 137 10.01 4.70 -25.03
N LEU A 138 8.94 5.50 -24.97
CA LEU A 138 7.80 5.38 -25.88
C LEU A 138 8.11 5.91 -27.29
N SER A 139 8.96 6.93 -27.41
CA SER A 139 9.35 7.48 -28.70
C SER A 139 10.21 6.50 -29.52
N SER A 140 10.82 5.50 -28.89
CA SER A 140 11.48 4.40 -29.58
C SER A 140 10.50 3.47 -30.32
N VAL A 141 9.22 3.45 -29.86
CA VAL A 141 8.15 2.62 -30.46
C VAL A 141 7.24 3.46 -31.35
N ILE A 142 6.96 4.69 -30.97
CA ILE A 142 6.10 5.63 -31.70
C ILE A 142 6.96 6.70 -32.33
N SER A 143 7.03 6.74 -33.66
CA SER A 143 7.91 7.63 -34.42
C SER A 143 7.69 9.14 -34.17
N SER A 144 6.54 9.52 -33.64
CA SER A 144 6.20 10.93 -33.32
C SER A 144 6.32 11.24 -31.83
N ARG A 145 7.38 11.95 -31.45
CA ARG A 145 7.60 12.42 -30.07
C ARG A 145 6.43 13.28 -29.56
N ARG A 146 5.83 14.08 -30.43
CA ARG A 146 4.65 14.90 -30.14
C ARG A 146 3.44 14.05 -29.74
N ALA A 147 3.18 12.97 -30.49
CA ALA A 147 2.09 12.05 -30.16
C ALA A 147 2.33 11.36 -28.81
N VAL A 148 3.57 10.96 -28.52
CA VAL A 148 3.95 10.35 -27.24
C VAL A 148 3.70 11.29 -26.07
N VAL A 149 4.12 12.55 -26.16
CA VAL A 149 3.90 13.55 -25.11
C VAL A 149 2.41 13.76 -24.86
N ILE A 150 1.59 13.90 -25.91
CA ILE A 150 0.14 14.05 -25.78
C ILE A 150 -0.49 12.83 -25.10
N ILE A 151 -0.12 11.61 -25.51
CA ILE A 151 -0.61 10.37 -24.90
C ILE A 151 -0.24 10.31 -23.43
N LEU A 152 0.99 10.65 -23.05
CA LEU A 152 1.44 10.65 -21.66
C LEU A 152 0.74 11.70 -20.81
N LEU A 153 0.49 12.90 -21.37
CA LEU A 153 -0.29 13.93 -20.68
C LEU A 153 -1.73 13.49 -20.40
N ILE A 154 -2.37 12.87 -21.40
CA ILE A 154 -3.73 12.33 -21.24
C ILE A 154 -3.72 11.21 -20.18
N ALA A 155 -2.75 10.29 -20.25
CA ALA A 155 -2.59 9.22 -19.28
C ALA A 155 -2.34 9.76 -17.85
N ALA A 156 -1.45 10.74 -17.71
CA ALA A 156 -1.17 11.39 -16.43
C ALA A 156 -2.41 12.10 -15.86
N LEU A 157 -3.15 12.80 -16.71
CA LEU A 157 -4.41 13.44 -16.32
C LEU A 157 -5.45 12.40 -15.87
N MET A 158 -5.60 11.31 -16.61
CA MET A 158 -6.51 10.21 -16.22
C MET A 158 -6.11 9.60 -14.88
N VAL A 159 -4.82 9.34 -14.67
CA VAL A 159 -4.30 8.82 -13.40
C VAL A 159 -4.52 9.82 -12.26
N TYR A 160 -4.25 11.10 -12.49
CA TYR A 160 -4.49 12.16 -11.50
C TYR A 160 -5.97 12.26 -11.11
N VAL A 161 -6.87 12.26 -12.09
CA VAL A 161 -8.33 12.28 -11.85
C VAL A 161 -8.75 11.01 -11.09
N PHE A 162 -8.25 9.86 -11.51
CA PHE A 162 -8.53 8.60 -10.84
C PHE A 162 -8.08 8.62 -9.37
N ILE A 163 -6.82 8.94 -9.10
CA ILE A 163 -6.29 9.01 -7.74
C ILE A 163 -7.06 10.03 -6.90
N THR A 164 -7.33 11.21 -7.46
CA THR A 164 -7.98 12.29 -6.72
C THR A 164 -9.42 11.92 -6.33
N PHE A 165 -10.21 11.42 -7.25
CA PHE A 165 -11.63 11.18 -6.99
C PHE A 165 -11.92 9.78 -6.46
N PHE A 166 -11.24 8.76 -6.99
CA PHE A 166 -11.51 7.37 -6.62
C PHE A 166 -10.70 6.88 -5.41
N ILE A 167 -9.63 7.57 -5.03
CA ILE A 167 -8.85 7.23 -3.84
C ILE A 167 -8.99 8.33 -2.78
N LYS A 168 -8.47 9.53 -3.04
CA LYS A 168 -8.41 10.61 -2.03
C LYS A 168 -9.80 11.05 -1.55
N LYS A 169 -10.69 11.41 -2.46
CA LYS A 169 -12.04 11.88 -2.11
C LYS A 169 -12.94 10.78 -1.54
N THR A 170 -12.89 9.57 -2.09
CA THR A 170 -13.66 8.43 -1.53
C THR A 170 -13.18 8.02 -0.16
N TYR A 171 -11.87 8.12 0.12
CA TYR A 171 -11.37 7.88 1.46
C TYR A 171 -11.94 8.86 2.49
N LEU A 172 -12.20 10.10 2.09
CA LEU A 172 -12.88 11.07 2.97
C LEU A 172 -14.24 10.53 3.46
N VAL A 173 -15.04 9.92 2.58
CA VAL A 173 -16.31 9.28 2.98
C VAL A 173 -16.08 8.10 3.92
N ILE A 174 -15.08 7.27 3.64
CA ILE A 174 -14.73 6.13 4.49
C ILE A 174 -14.29 6.61 5.88
N SER A 175 -13.44 7.63 5.96
CA SER A 175 -13.00 8.20 7.23
C SER A 175 -14.18 8.75 8.04
N ARG A 176 -15.12 9.45 7.39
CA ARG A 176 -16.35 9.94 8.03
C ARG A 176 -17.19 8.78 8.56
N ARG A 177 -17.36 7.70 7.78
CA ARG A 177 -18.07 6.50 8.23
C ARG A 177 -17.45 5.89 9.47
N ILE A 178 -16.13 5.68 9.47
CA ILE A 178 -15.41 5.11 10.62
C ILE A 178 -15.57 5.99 11.84
N VAL A 179 -15.37 7.31 11.71
CA VAL A 179 -15.50 8.24 12.85
C VAL A 179 -16.92 8.30 13.40
N LEU A 180 -17.96 8.20 12.55
CA LEU A 180 -19.35 8.10 12.98
C LEU A 180 -19.61 6.80 13.77
N GLU A 181 -19.10 5.66 13.31
CA GLU A 181 -19.25 4.39 14.02
C GLU A 181 -18.56 4.40 15.41
N THR A 182 -17.41 5.08 15.55
CA THR A 182 -16.72 5.20 16.86
C THR A 182 -17.54 5.94 17.92
N ARG A 183 -18.50 6.79 17.54
CA ARG A 183 -19.38 7.50 18.47
C ARG A 183 -20.25 6.54 19.27
N THR A 184 -20.81 5.55 18.62
CA THR A 184 -21.85 4.66 19.17
C THR A 184 -21.28 3.32 19.63
N TYR A 185 -20.31 2.77 18.90
CA TYR A 185 -19.81 1.42 19.12
C TYR A 185 -18.45 1.38 19.84
N ASN A 186 -18.17 0.23 20.48
CA ASN A 186 -16.91 0.02 21.19
C ASN A 186 -15.82 -0.54 20.30
N VAL A 187 -16.20 -1.23 19.22
CA VAL A 187 -15.30 -1.88 18.29
C VAL A 187 -15.66 -1.45 16.88
N VAL A 188 -14.68 -1.00 16.10
CA VAL A 188 -14.83 -0.75 14.67
C VAL A 188 -13.89 -1.71 13.94
N PRO A 189 -14.44 -2.69 13.19
CA PRO A 189 -13.64 -3.68 12.49
C PRO A 189 -12.74 -3.03 11.41
N PRO A 190 -11.49 -3.51 11.19
CA PRO A 190 -10.62 -2.98 10.13
C PRO A 190 -11.22 -3.07 8.72
N GLY A 191 -12.11 -4.02 8.47
CA GLY A 191 -12.84 -4.14 7.19
C GLY A 191 -13.66 -2.93 6.81
N LYS A 192 -13.91 -1.98 7.72
CA LYS A 192 -14.62 -0.73 7.42
C LYS A 192 -13.81 0.24 6.54
N PHE A 193 -12.50 0.09 6.46
CA PHE A 193 -11.70 0.80 5.44
C PHE A 193 -12.10 0.45 4.00
N MET A 194 -12.75 -0.71 3.79
CA MET A 194 -13.30 -1.13 2.50
C MET A 194 -14.83 -0.95 2.41
N PHE A 195 -15.43 -0.13 3.26
CA PHE A 195 -16.88 0.03 3.34
C PHE A 195 -17.56 0.28 1.98
N LEU A 196 -17.10 1.26 1.21
CA LEU A 196 -17.71 1.61 -0.09
C LEU A 196 -17.57 0.49 -1.13
N LEU A 197 -16.49 -0.28 -1.09
CA LEU A 197 -16.30 -1.46 -1.96
C LEU A 197 -17.22 -2.60 -1.53
N ARG A 198 -17.39 -2.81 -0.23
CA ARG A 198 -18.27 -3.86 0.33
C ARG A 198 -19.73 -3.63 -0.03
N VAL A 199 -20.20 -2.38 0.01
CA VAL A 199 -21.57 -2.04 -0.39
C VAL A 199 -21.72 -1.84 -1.90
N LYS A 200 -20.65 -2.02 -2.69
CA LYS A 200 -20.61 -1.81 -4.15
C LYS A 200 -21.08 -0.41 -4.58
N ARG A 201 -20.77 0.62 -3.80
CA ARG A 201 -21.15 2.02 -4.07
C ARG A 201 -19.95 2.95 -4.24
N TRP A 202 -18.76 2.41 -4.39
CA TRP A 202 -17.55 3.19 -4.54
C TRP A 202 -17.59 4.15 -5.72
N MET A 203 -17.95 3.67 -6.92
CA MET A 203 -18.11 4.51 -8.12
C MET A 203 -19.18 5.59 -7.92
N LYS A 204 -20.31 5.25 -7.30
CA LYS A 204 -21.40 6.19 -7.06
C LYS A 204 -20.98 7.29 -6.09
N ALA A 205 -20.34 6.93 -4.98
CA ALA A 205 -19.79 7.90 -4.02
C ALA A 205 -18.74 8.82 -4.67
N SER A 206 -17.86 8.26 -5.51
CA SER A 206 -16.88 9.04 -6.27
C SER A 206 -17.56 10.06 -7.18
N LEU A 207 -18.57 9.65 -7.95
CA LEU A 207 -19.32 10.56 -8.83
C LEU A 207 -20.00 11.69 -8.06
N VAL A 208 -20.59 11.39 -6.88
CA VAL A 208 -21.17 12.45 -6.03
C VAL A 208 -20.14 13.48 -5.64
N LEU A 209 -18.93 13.03 -5.27
CA LEU A 209 -17.85 13.92 -4.87
C LEU A 209 -17.24 14.70 -6.04
N ILE A 210 -17.22 14.12 -7.25
CA ILE A 210 -16.86 14.83 -8.49
C ILE A 210 -17.83 15.98 -8.72
N VAL A 211 -19.14 15.69 -8.71
CA VAL A 211 -20.18 16.74 -8.93
C VAL A 211 -20.09 17.80 -7.84
N ASN A 212 -19.90 17.41 -6.57
CA ASN A 212 -19.70 18.37 -5.48
C ASN A 212 -18.51 19.28 -5.73
N ASN A 213 -17.37 18.72 -6.17
CA ASN A 213 -16.15 19.48 -6.46
C ASN A 213 -16.35 20.43 -7.66
N VAL A 214 -17.05 19.99 -8.69
CA VAL A 214 -17.41 20.86 -9.82
C VAL A 214 -18.24 22.06 -9.34
N TYR A 215 -19.25 21.86 -8.49
CA TYR A 215 -20.00 22.97 -7.91
C TYR A 215 -19.13 23.87 -7.03
N GLU A 216 -18.20 23.32 -6.24
CA GLU A 216 -17.25 24.12 -5.45
C GLU A 216 -16.38 25.00 -6.36
N ILE A 217 -15.85 24.44 -7.46
CA ILE A 217 -15.04 25.18 -8.46
C ILE A 217 -15.87 26.29 -9.12
N LEU A 218 -17.09 25.99 -9.57
CA LEU A 218 -17.96 27.00 -10.17
C LEU A 218 -18.27 28.17 -9.21
N TRP A 219 -18.48 27.88 -7.93
CA TRP A 219 -18.70 28.90 -6.93
C TRP A 219 -17.40 29.63 -6.53
N SER A 220 -16.23 29.03 -6.77
CA SER A 220 -14.94 29.68 -6.52
C SER A 220 -14.65 30.86 -7.46
N LEU A 221 -15.37 30.95 -8.55
CA LEU A 221 -15.35 32.13 -9.43
C LEU A 221 -15.92 33.37 -8.75
N THR A 222 -16.60 33.22 -7.62
CA THR A 222 -17.15 34.33 -6.84
C THR A 222 -16.56 34.33 -5.43
N ILE A 223 -16.03 35.49 -4.98
CA ILE A 223 -15.38 35.60 -3.66
C ILE A 223 -16.34 35.20 -2.52
N VAL A 224 -17.59 35.68 -2.54
CA VAL A 224 -18.60 35.33 -1.53
C VAL A 224 -19.04 33.87 -1.65
N GLY A 225 -19.08 33.35 -2.88
CA GLY A 225 -19.48 31.97 -3.16
C GLY A 225 -18.55 30.95 -2.55
N ILE A 226 -17.22 31.18 -2.56
CA ILE A 226 -16.24 30.29 -1.92
C ILE A 226 -16.62 30.03 -0.46
N PHE A 227 -16.74 31.09 0.33
CA PHE A 227 -17.01 30.95 1.76
C PHE A 227 -18.38 30.35 2.06
N VAL A 228 -19.44 30.86 1.46
CA VAL A 228 -20.81 30.41 1.75
C VAL A 228 -21.05 28.98 1.28
N LYS A 229 -20.50 28.60 0.13
CA LYS A 229 -20.76 27.27 -0.45
C LYS A 229 -19.85 26.19 0.12
N HIS A 230 -18.63 26.51 0.49
CA HIS A 230 -17.75 25.60 1.21
C HIS A 230 -18.46 25.05 2.47
N PHE A 231 -18.99 25.93 3.32
CA PHE A 231 -19.74 25.50 4.50
C PHE A 231 -21.08 24.84 4.14
N SER A 232 -21.72 25.22 3.01
CA SER A 232 -22.97 24.60 2.58
C SER A 232 -22.80 23.14 2.13
N TYR A 233 -21.65 22.79 1.58
CA TYR A 233 -21.34 21.46 1.04
C TYR A 233 -20.54 20.57 1.99
N MET A 234 -20.11 21.11 3.12
CA MET A 234 -19.25 20.46 4.09
C MET A 234 -19.79 19.11 4.61
N LEU A 235 -21.13 18.93 4.65
CA LEU A 235 -21.75 17.72 5.15
C LEU A 235 -21.92 16.62 4.09
N VAL A 236 -21.67 16.91 2.80
CA VAL A 236 -21.84 15.92 1.72
C VAL A 236 -21.08 14.61 1.99
N PRO A 237 -19.79 14.60 2.42
CA PRO A 237 -19.10 13.35 2.72
C PRO A 237 -19.72 12.56 3.87
N TYR A 238 -20.31 13.23 4.87
CA TYR A 238 -21.02 12.58 5.97
C TYR A 238 -22.35 11.96 5.51
N ILE A 239 -23.11 12.68 4.67
CA ILE A 239 -24.38 12.21 4.11
C ILE A 239 -24.13 10.95 3.27
N ILE A 240 -23.09 10.95 2.44
CA ILE A 240 -22.73 9.77 1.64
C ILE A 240 -22.15 8.64 2.51
N ALA A 241 -21.50 8.94 3.63
CA ALA A 241 -21.08 7.94 4.59
C ALA A 241 -22.26 7.25 5.30
N GLU A 242 -23.37 7.96 5.49
CA GLU A 242 -24.62 7.41 6.01
C GLU A 242 -25.44 6.70 4.92
N ASN A 243 -25.64 7.33 3.76
CA ASN A 243 -26.38 6.77 2.63
C ASN A 243 -25.55 6.82 1.32
N PRO A 244 -24.74 5.80 1.03
CA PRO A 244 -23.93 5.76 -0.19
C PRO A 244 -24.74 5.61 -1.48
N ASP A 245 -26.05 5.40 -1.40
CA ASP A 245 -26.94 5.24 -2.55
C ASP A 245 -27.63 6.53 -2.99
N MET A 246 -27.31 7.65 -2.32
CA MET A 246 -27.90 8.95 -2.65
C MET A 246 -27.33 9.51 -3.95
N LYS A 247 -28.17 10.25 -4.71
CA LYS A 247 -27.73 10.97 -5.91
C LYS A 247 -27.01 12.27 -5.55
N ALA A 248 -26.12 12.74 -6.44
CA ALA A 248 -25.27 13.91 -6.18
C ALA A 248 -26.08 15.16 -5.82
N ASN A 249 -27.06 15.53 -6.65
CA ASN A 249 -27.87 16.73 -6.43
C ASN A 249 -28.74 16.64 -5.17
N GLU A 250 -29.19 15.46 -4.81
CA GLU A 250 -29.96 15.21 -3.57
C GLU A 250 -29.05 15.42 -2.34
N ALA A 251 -27.85 14.83 -2.34
CA ALA A 251 -26.88 14.97 -1.25
C ALA A 251 -26.42 16.42 -1.05
N ILE A 252 -26.12 17.12 -2.14
CA ILE A 252 -25.72 18.54 -2.12
C ILE A 252 -26.87 19.43 -1.62
N THR A 253 -28.08 19.16 -2.10
CA THR A 253 -29.27 19.93 -1.67
C THR A 253 -29.60 19.69 -0.21
N LEU A 254 -29.49 18.44 0.25
CA LEU A 254 -29.70 18.07 1.65
C LEU A 254 -28.63 18.73 2.55
N SER A 255 -27.37 18.69 2.17
CA SER A 255 -26.30 19.36 2.90
C SER A 255 -26.56 20.88 3.04
N ARG A 256 -27.00 21.53 1.95
CA ARG A 256 -27.37 22.97 1.97
C ARG A 256 -28.51 23.27 2.93
N LYS A 257 -29.55 22.43 2.94
CA LYS A 257 -30.71 22.57 3.85
C LYS A 257 -30.30 22.35 5.29
N MET A 258 -29.55 21.29 5.59
CA MET A 258 -29.05 20.98 6.93
C MET A 258 -28.14 22.09 7.48
N MET A 259 -27.29 22.68 6.64
CA MET A 259 -26.36 23.75 7.04
C MET A 259 -27.01 25.14 7.12
N ASN A 260 -28.30 25.25 6.82
CA ASN A 260 -29.01 26.52 6.97
C ASN A 260 -29.11 26.91 8.45
N GLY A 261 -28.62 28.09 8.82
CA GLY A 261 -28.48 28.57 10.20
C GLY A 261 -27.22 28.09 10.94
N TYR A 262 -26.45 27.12 10.40
CA TYR A 262 -25.25 26.60 11.07
C TYR A 262 -23.92 27.01 10.42
N LYS A 263 -23.95 27.68 9.24
CA LYS A 263 -22.73 28.04 8.47
C LYS A 263 -21.79 28.93 9.29
N TRP A 264 -22.34 29.96 9.95
CA TRP A 264 -21.56 30.87 10.77
C TRP A 264 -20.93 30.16 11.98
N ARG A 265 -21.66 29.24 12.59
CA ARG A 265 -21.11 28.42 13.68
C ARG A 265 -19.97 27.50 13.20
N ALA A 266 -20.14 26.91 12.03
CA ALA A 266 -19.10 26.07 11.42
C ALA A 266 -17.81 26.89 11.14
N LEU A 267 -17.95 28.12 10.67
CA LEU A 267 -16.83 29.06 10.51
C LEU A 267 -16.13 29.35 11.85
N LEU A 268 -16.89 29.72 12.89
CA LEU A 268 -16.33 30.02 14.21
C LEU A 268 -15.64 28.78 14.82
N TYR A 269 -16.18 27.58 14.58
CA TYR A 269 -15.53 26.34 15.01
C TYR A 269 -14.22 26.11 14.24
N GLY A 270 -14.19 26.34 12.94
CA GLY A 270 -12.97 26.30 12.14
C GLY A 270 -11.89 27.25 12.66
N LEU A 271 -12.26 28.52 12.91
CA LEU A 271 -11.36 29.52 13.49
C LEU A 271 -10.81 29.10 14.86
N SER A 272 -11.62 28.40 15.67
CA SER A 272 -11.17 27.90 16.98
C SER A 272 -10.12 26.80 16.92
N PHE A 273 -9.92 26.18 15.76
CA PHE A 273 -8.85 25.20 15.53
C PHE A 273 -7.54 25.81 15.04
N ILE A 274 -7.49 27.10 14.70
CA ILE A 274 -6.26 27.76 14.24
C ILE A 274 -5.13 27.61 15.26
N GLY A 275 -5.41 27.85 16.56
CA GLY A 275 -4.41 27.67 17.60
C GLY A 275 -3.84 26.24 17.68
N TRP A 276 -4.69 25.24 17.47
CA TRP A 276 -4.26 23.85 17.40
C TRP A 276 -3.43 23.55 16.16
N THR A 277 -3.76 24.15 15.01
CA THR A 277 -2.98 24.02 13.78
C THR A 277 -1.59 24.64 13.97
N VAL A 278 -1.50 25.82 14.61
CA VAL A 278 -0.20 26.45 14.96
C VAL A 278 0.64 25.53 15.86
N ILE A 279 0.03 24.91 16.88
CA ILE A 279 0.73 23.92 17.73
C ILE A 279 1.19 22.72 16.88
N GLY A 280 0.36 22.25 15.96
CA GLY A 280 0.72 21.18 15.02
C GLY A 280 1.96 21.55 14.19
N MET A 281 2.01 22.76 13.63
CA MET A 281 3.17 23.27 12.88
C MET A 281 4.40 23.45 13.76
N ALA A 282 4.25 24.05 14.94
CA ALA A 282 5.35 24.26 15.89
C ALA A 282 6.00 22.96 16.38
N THR A 283 5.24 21.85 16.39
CA THR A 283 5.73 20.51 16.71
C THR A 283 6.13 19.70 15.47
N LEU A 284 6.37 20.36 14.34
CA LEU A 284 6.74 19.74 13.07
C LEU A 284 5.79 18.60 12.66
N GLY A 285 4.49 18.78 12.90
CA GLY A 285 3.43 17.84 12.54
C GLY A 285 3.13 16.76 13.58
N VAL A 286 3.99 16.53 14.58
CA VAL A 286 3.80 15.44 15.57
C VAL A 286 2.50 15.63 16.35
N ALA A 287 2.23 16.81 16.94
CA ALA A 287 0.98 17.08 17.62
C ALA A 287 -0.23 17.05 16.66
N GLY A 288 -0.02 17.41 15.39
CA GLY A 288 -1.01 17.26 14.32
C GLY A 288 -1.48 15.82 14.18
N VAL A 289 -0.55 14.89 13.99
CA VAL A 289 -0.85 13.45 13.84
C VAL A 289 -1.45 12.86 15.09
N LEU A 290 -0.82 13.10 16.25
CA LEU A 290 -1.17 12.39 17.47
C LEU A 290 -2.44 12.93 18.15
N PHE A 291 -2.75 14.21 17.98
CA PHE A 291 -3.86 14.81 18.73
C PHE A 291 -4.79 15.67 17.89
N VAL A 292 -4.25 16.66 17.12
CA VAL A 292 -5.10 17.71 16.53
C VAL A 292 -6.05 17.16 15.48
N ASN A 293 -5.54 16.35 14.54
CA ASN A 293 -6.33 15.80 13.44
C ASN A 293 -7.39 14.80 13.95
N PRO A 294 -7.05 13.81 14.84
CA PRO A 294 -8.04 12.93 15.41
C PRO A 294 -9.12 13.66 16.22
N TYR A 295 -8.72 14.69 16.98
CA TYR A 295 -9.65 15.52 17.74
C TYR A 295 -10.58 16.33 16.82
N LYS A 296 -10.05 16.95 15.76
CA LYS A 296 -10.82 17.70 14.75
C LYS A 296 -11.82 16.79 14.04
N ALA A 297 -11.39 15.58 13.61
CA ALA A 297 -12.27 14.61 12.99
C ALA A 297 -13.42 14.18 13.91
N ALA A 298 -13.13 13.84 15.17
CA ALA A 298 -14.13 13.50 16.18
C ALA A 298 -15.09 14.68 16.47
N PHE A 299 -14.57 15.92 16.53
CA PHE A 299 -15.38 17.11 16.78
C PHE A 299 -16.40 17.37 15.66
N TYR A 300 -15.97 17.28 14.39
CA TYR A 300 -16.88 17.48 13.27
C TYR A 300 -17.87 16.34 13.07
N ALA A 301 -17.56 15.12 13.50
CA ALA A 301 -18.54 14.03 13.54
C ALA A 301 -19.64 14.30 14.59
N GLU A 302 -19.30 14.86 15.76
CA GLU A 302 -20.28 15.32 16.76
C GLU A 302 -21.12 16.49 16.21
N PHE A 303 -20.48 17.44 15.53
CA PHE A 303 -21.18 18.53 14.86
C PHE A 303 -22.21 18.02 13.86
N TYR A 304 -21.81 17.12 12.94
CA TYR A 304 -22.72 16.51 11.96
C TYR A 304 -23.91 15.81 12.64
N ALA A 305 -23.64 14.99 13.65
CA ALA A 305 -24.71 14.25 14.35
C ALA A 305 -25.74 15.17 14.99
N ASN A 306 -25.30 16.29 15.58
CA ASN A 306 -26.21 17.26 16.18
C ASN A 306 -27.01 18.04 15.12
N VAL A 307 -26.36 18.46 14.01
CA VAL A 307 -27.04 19.12 12.89
C VAL A 307 -28.07 18.18 12.25
N ARG A 308 -27.72 16.89 12.11
CA ARG A 308 -28.63 15.85 11.60
C ARG A 308 -29.85 15.68 12.52
N ALA A 309 -29.66 15.54 13.83
CA ALA A 309 -30.75 15.41 14.79
C ALA A 309 -31.68 16.63 14.75
N ALA A 310 -31.13 17.84 14.78
CA ALA A 310 -31.91 19.07 14.68
C ALA A 310 -32.64 19.22 13.35
N TYR A 311 -32.10 18.68 12.26
CA TYR A 311 -32.75 18.70 10.97
C TYR A 311 -33.94 17.71 10.92
N LEU A 312 -33.75 16.50 11.44
CA LEU A 312 -34.81 15.49 11.52
C LEU A 312 -35.99 15.89 12.43
N GLU A 313 -35.73 16.68 13.47
CA GLU A 313 -36.82 17.29 14.28
C GLU A 313 -37.69 18.25 13.48
N LYS A 314 -37.08 19.00 12.52
CA LYS A 314 -37.79 19.96 11.67
C LYS A 314 -38.45 19.33 10.46
N GLU A 315 -37.80 18.35 9.88
CA GLU A 315 -38.18 17.68 8.64
C GLU A 315 -38.14 16.15 8.85
N PRO A 316 -39.15 15.54 9.52
CA PRO A 316 -39.16 14.10 9.79
C PRO A 316 -39.08 13.23 8.56
N GLU A 317 -39.63 13.71 7.42
CA GLU A 317 -39.54 12.98 6.14
C GLU A 317 -38.13 12.79 5.61
N ALA A 318 -37.16 13.54 6.10
CA ALA A 318 -35.76 13.40 5.72
C ALA A 318 -35.15 12.06 6.15
N VAL A 319 -35.81 11.29 7.02
CA VAL A 319 -35.42 9.92 7.38
C VAL A 319 -35.27 9.02 6.14
N LYS A 320 -36.03 9.26 5.09
CA LYS A 320 -35.87 8.52 3.82
C LYS A 320 -34.49 8.66 3.17
N TRP A 321 -33.81 9.77 3.39
CA TRP A 321 -32.45 10.05 2.90
C TRP A 321 -31.37 9.76 3.95
N LEU A 322 -31.62 10.15 5.23
CA LEU A 322 -30.77 9.91 6.38
C LEU A 322 -31.23 8.62 7.10
N ASN A 323 -31.06 7.50 6.40
CA ASN A 323 -31.75 6.24 6.70
C ASN A 323 -30.96 5.24 7.55
N ASP A 324 -29.74 5.57 7.97
CA ASP A 324 -28.92 4.73 8.85
C ASP A 324 -29.01 5.21 10.31
N SER A 325 -30.10 4.84 10.99
CA SER A 325 -30.31 5.17 12.40
C SER A 325 -29.29 4.49 13.32
N TYR A 326 -28.78 3.32 12.94
CA TYR A 326 -27.85 2.54 13.77
C TYR A 326 -26.47 3.16 13.91
N LEU A 327 -26.13 4.20 13.14
CA LEU A 327 -24.94 5.01 13.40
C LEU A 327 -25.05 5.86 14.68
N TYR A 328 -26.26 6.12 15.13
CA TYR A 328 -26.56 7.04 16.25
C TYR A 328 -27.17 6.32 17.43
N GLU A 329 -27.96 5.29 17.20
CA GLU A 329 -28.67 4.51 18.20
C GLU A 329 -28.32 3.04 18.07
N ARG A 330 -28.15 2.36 19.20
CA ARG A 330 -27.90 0.92 19.18
C ARG A 330 -29.20 0.17 18.93
N PRO A 331 -29.17 -0.89 18.12
CA PRO A 331 -30.32 -1.77 17.94
C PRO A 331 -30.67 -2.48 19.26
N SER A 332 -31.94 -2.91 19.39
CA SER A 332 -32.37 -3.72 20.53
C SER A 332 -31.73 -5.11 20.48
N GLU A 333 -31.64 -5.78 21.64
CA GLU A 333 -31.11 -7.15 21.71
C GLU A 333 -31.91 -8.13 20.86
N GLU A 334 -33.22 -7.93 20.75
CA GLU A 334 -34.11 -8.76 19.92
C GLU A 334 -33.79 -8.58 18.43
N GLN A 335 -33.57 -7.36 17.96
CA GLN A 335 -33.17 -7.08 16.59
C GLN A 335 -31.81 -7.72 16.25
N LEU A 336 -30.87 -7.68 17.20
CA LEU A 336 -29.56 -8.32 17.04
C LEU A 336 -29.68 -9.84 17.01
N LYS A 337 -30.46 -10.45 17.91
CA LYS A 337 -30.68 -11.90 17.94
C LYS A 337 -31.32 -12.39 16.65
N ASN A 338 -32.31 -11.66 16.11
CA ASN A 338 -32.96 -12.01 14.83
C ASN A 338 -32.00 -11.88 13.64
N ALA A 339 -31.19 -10.81 13.58
CA ALA A 339 -30.26 -10.58 12.48
C ALA A 339 -29.04 -11.51 12.50
N TYR A 340 -28.63 -11.99 13.67
CA TYR A 340 -27.42 -12.79 13.90
C TYR A 340 -27.73 -14.14 14.56
N ALA A 341 -28.92 -14.74 14.32
CA ALA A 341 -29.34 -16.00 14.93
C ALA A 341 -28.31 -17.13 14.75
N ASP A 342 -27.72 -17.22 13.57
CA ASP A 342 -26.64 -18.16 13.25
C ASP A 342 -25.36 -17.98 14.10
N VAL A 343 -25.08 -16.76 14.53
CA VAL A 343 -23.93 -16.44 15.38
C VAL A 343 -24.24 -16.75 16.84
N TYR A 344 -25.48 -16.51 17.26
CA TYR A 344 -25.94 -16.84 18.61
C TYR A 344 -25.96 -18.35 18.85
N GLU A 345 -26.45 -19.16 17.90
CA GLU A 345 -26.40 -20.63 17.97
C GLU A 345 -24.98 -21.17 18.23
N LEU A 346 -23.98 -20.48 17.69
CA LEU A 346 -22.58 -20.86 17.88
C LEU A 346 -21.95 -20.30 19.16
N ILE A 347 -22.44 -19.16 19.67
CA ILE A 347 -22.00 -18.62 20.95
C ILE A 347 -22.50 -19.52 22.09
N ASP A 348 -23.71 -20.04 21.95
CA ASP A 348 -24.37 -20.89 22.96
C ASP A 348 -23.95 -22.36 22.85
N SER A 349 -23.44 -22.82 21.69
CA SER A 349 -22.90 -24.16 21.53
C SER A 349 -21.48 -24.28 22.10
N PRO A 350 -21.12 -25.40 22.76
CA PRO A 350 -19.75 -25.64 23.16
C PRO A 350 -18.85 -25.58 21.93
N GLN A 351 -17.93 -24.61 21.91
CA GLN A 351 -17.02 -24.40 20.79
C GLN A 351 -16.26 -25.71 20.51
N PRO A 352 -16.43 -26.37 19.36
CA PRO A 352 -15.59 -27.49 19.02
C PRO A 352 -14.17 -26.94 18.89
N GLN A 353 -13.28 -27.35 19.77
CA GLN A 353 -11.85 -27.17 19.53
C GLN A 353 -11.53 -27.99 18.29
N ILE A 354 -11.57 -27.35 17.12
CA ILE A 354 -11.14 -27.99 15.89
C ILE A 354 -9.62 -28.01 15.93
N ASP A 355 -9.07 -29.02 16.59
CA ASP A 355 -7.68 -29.37 16.47
C ASP A 355 -7.51 -30.26 15.23
N PHE A 356 -6.44 -30.02 14.47
CA PHE A 356 -6.11 -30.86 13.31
C PHE A 356 -5.86 -32.30 13.75
N ASP A 357 -5.46 -32.51 15.00
CA ASP A 357 -5.24 -33.78 15.63
C ASP A 357 -6.55 -34.57 15.89
N ASP A 358 -7.63 -33.89 16.28
CA ASP A 358 -8.96 -34.53 16.51
C ASP A 358 -9.64 -34.95 15.21
N TYR A 359 -9.43 -34.21 14.12
CA TYR A 359 -10.00 -34.56 12.82
C TYR A 359 -9.39 -35.81 12.22
N HIS A 360 -8.20 -36.23 12.69
CA HIS A 360 -7.44 -37.36 12.16
C HIS A 360 -7.31 -38.54 13.12
N ASN A 361 -7.99 -38.56 14.24
CA ASN A 361 -7.80 -39.51 15.34
C ASN A 361 -8.40 -40.92 15.11
N SER A 362 -8.01 -41.59 14.02
CA SER A 362 -8.13 -43.04 13.92
C SER A 362 -6.80 -43.64 13.47
N ARG A 363 -6.19 -44.45 14.34
CA ARG A 363 -4.94 -45.23 14.20
C ARG A 363 -3.83 -44.61 13.34
N ILE A 364 -2.88 -43.96 14.02
CA ILE A 364 -1.87 -43.07 13.39
C ILE A 364 -0.67 -43.87 12.90
N GLY A 365 -0.57 -44.13 11.61
CA GLY A 365 0.67 -44.60 10.97
C GLY A 365 1.77 -43.51 10.89
N ARG A 366 3.05 -43.92 10.71
CA ARG A 366 4.21 -42.99 10.65
C ARG A 366 4.02 -41.89 9.62
N LEU A 367 3.46 -42.16 8.45
CA LEU A 367 3.15 -41.21 7.39
C LEU A 367 2.13 -40.13 7.82
N LYS A 368 1.16 -40.50 8.65
CA LYS A 368 0.14 -39.56 9.15
C LYS A 368 0.73 -38.60 10.18
N ARG A 369 1.62 -39.09 11.07
CA ARG A 369 2.38 -38.23 11.99
C ARG A 369 3.22 -37.17 11.25
N LEU A 370 3.88 -37.59 10.16
CA LEU A 370 4.65 -36.67 9.32
C LEU A 370 3.75 -35.59 8.67
N ARG A 371 2.58 -35.97 8.15
CA ARG A 371 1.61 -35.03 7.57
C ARG A 371 1.12 -34.02 8.59
N VAL A 372 0.72 -34.47 9.77
CA VAL A 372 0.29 -33.58 10.87
C VAL A 372 1.43 -32.65 11.31
N PHE A 373 2.65 -33.18 11.45
CA PHE A 373 3.81 -32.39 11.79
C PHE A 373 4.09 -31.29 10.74
N LEU A 374 4.07 -31.62 9.44
CA LEU A 374 4.28 -30.68 8.35
C LEU A 374 3.17 -29.60 8.32
N ALA A 375 1.92 -30.01 8.50
CA ALA A 375 0.79 -29.10 8.53
C ALA A 375 0.85 -28.14 9.73
N ASN A 376 1.16 -28.64 10.93
CA ASN A 376 1.18 -27.82 12.14
C ASN A 376 2.42 -26.94 12.25
N THR A 377 3.58 -27.45 11.85
CA THR A 377 4.85 -26.72 12.01
C THR A 377 5.11 -25.77 10.85
N PHE A 378 4.95 -26.23 9.62
CA PHE A 378 5.35 -25.52 8.41
C PHE A 378 4.16 -25.03 7.56
N GLY A 379 2.94 -25.47 7.85
CA GLY A 379 1.76 -25.12 7.06
C GLY A 379 1.71 -25.80 5.70
N ILE A 380 2.35 -26.96 5.57
CA ILE A 380 2.44 -27.71 4.32
C ILE A 380 1.44 -28.87 4.34
N ILE A 381 0.58 -28.92 3.31
CA ILE A 381 -0.30 -30.04 3.00
C ILE A 381 0.30 -30.77 1.80
N LEU A 382 0.55 -32.07 1.90
CA LEU A 382 1.20 -32.83 0.83
C LEU A 382 0.33 -32.90 -0.42
N ILE A 383 -0.95 -33.19 -0.27
CA ILE A 383 -1.94 -33.29 -1.36
C ILE A 383 -3.26 -32.73 -0.82
N ASN A 384 -3.98 -31.94 -1.62
CA ASN A 384 -5.33 -31.50 -1.28
C ASN A 384 -6.28 -32.71 -1.25
N SER A 385 -6.51 -33.29 -0.06
CA SER A 385 -7.57 -34.26 0.13
C SER A 385 -8.91 -33.52 0.35
N LYS A 386 -10.02 -34.15 0.01
CA LYS A 386 -11.36 -33.59 0.23
C LYS A 386 -11.56 -33.27 1.72
N ALA A 387 -11.06 -34.11 2.61
CA ALA A 387 -11.14 -33.90 4.05
C ALA A 387 -10.34 -32.66 4.54
N GLU A 388 -9.14 -32.44 4.00
CA GLU A 388 -8.31 -31.27 4.34
C GLU A 388 -8.95 -29.95 3.83
N LEU A 389 -9.59 -29.99 2.67
CA LEU A 389 -10.35 -28.84 2.14
C LEU A 389 -11.56 -28.52 3.02
N GLU A 390 -12.34 -29.53 3.42
CA GLU A 390 -13.48 -29.39 4.33
C GLU A 390 -13.05 -28.85 5.70
N PHE A 391 -11.91 -29.29 6.22
CA PHE A 391 -11.33 -28.77 7.47
C PHE A 391 -10.96 -27.28 7.34
N GLU A 392 -10.26 -26.90 6.27
CA GLU A 392 -9.90 -25.49 6.03
C GLU A 392 -11.14 -24.61 5.81
N GLU A 393 -12.18 -25.12 5.17
CA GLU A 393 -13.46 -24.42 5.02
C GLU A 393 -14.15 -24.22 6.38
N LYS A 394 -14.23 -25.24 7.21
CA LYS A 394 -14.78 -25.13 8.58
C LYS A 394 -14.00 -24.13 9.42
N LYS A 395 -12.65 -24.18 9.38
CA LYS A 395 -11.80 -23.21 10.07
C LYS A 395 -12.02 -21.79 9.57
N LYS A 396 -12.17 -21.61 8.25
CA LYS A 396 -12.50 -20.31 7.65
C LYS A 396 -13.87 -19.83 8.12
N GLU A 397 -14.84 -20.70 8.21
CA GLU A 397 -16.17 -20.37 8.68
C GLU A 397 -16.19 -19.95 10.17
N MET A 398 -15.47 -20.67 11.03
CA MET A 398 -15.31 -20.30 12.44
C MET A 398 -14.63 -18.93 12.63
N LEU A 399 -13.56 -18.65 11.86
CA LEU A 399 -12.92 -17.33 11.87
C LEU A 399 -13.88 -16.22 11.39
N ARG A 400 -14.75 -16.55 10.44
CA ARG A 400 -15.82 -15.70 9.96
C ARG A 400 -16.81 -15.34 11.05
N MET A 401 -17.23 -16.35 11.81
CA MET A 401 -18.22 -16.20 12.88
C MET A 401 -17.67 -15.47 14.08
N SER A 402 -16.39 -15.70 14.42
CA SER A 402 -15.72 -14.97 15.48
C SER A 402 -15.62 -13.45 15.16
N LYS A 403 -15.50 -13.07 13.90
CA LYS A 403 -15.54 -11.66 13.46
C LYS A 403 -16.93 -11.04 13.63
N ASN A 404 -18.01 -11.80 13.41
CA ASN A 404 -19.38 -11.33 13.53
C ASN A 404 -19.87 -11.28 15.01
N LYS A 405 -19.15 -11.93 15.92
CA LYS A 405 -19.49 -11.94 17.35
C LYS A 405 -19.61 -10.54 17.95
N ALA A 406 -18.72 -9.62 17.58
CA ALA A 406 -18.75 -8.24 18.07
C ALA A 406 -20.00 -7.48 17.57
N GLU A 407 -20.47 -7.78 16.37
CA GLU A 407 -21.70 -7.20 15.82
C GLU A 407 -22.94 -7.80 16.50
N ALA A 408 -22.99 -9.12 16.64
CA ALA A 408 -24.09 -9.84 17.29
C ALA A 408 -24.33 -9.38 18.73
N VAL A 409 -23.27 -9.13 19.51
CA VAL A 409 -23.38 -8.64 20.89
C VAL A 409 -23.47 -7.11 20.99
N GLY A 410 -23.72 -6.39 19.89
CA GLY A 410 -23.88 -4.93 19.86
C GLY A 410 -22.63 -4.12 20.23
N LYS A 411 -21.43 -4.73 20.23
CA LYS A 411 -20.15 -4.04 20.47
C LYS A 411 -19.62 -3.35 19.21
N ALA A 412 -19.96 -3.85 18.02
CA ALA A 412 -19.63 -3.27 16.73
C ALA A 412 -20.91 -2.91 15.95
N TYR A 413 -20.77 -2.08 14.91
CA TYR A 413 -21.87 -1.68 14.06
C TYR A 413 -22.48 -2.93 13.36
N PRO A 414 -23.84 -3.11 13.44
CA PRO A 414 -24.51 -4.29 12.91
C PRO A 414 -24.68 -4.22 11.40
N ALA A 415 -23.69 -4.71 10.66
CA ALA A 415 -23.69 -4.62 9.19
C ALA A 415 -24.89 -5.32 8.53
N ARG A 416 -25.48 -6.34 9.17
CA ARG A 416 -26.67 -7.05 8.64
C ARG A 416 -27.97 -6.25 8.73
N LEU A 417 -28.01 -5.24 9.61
CA LEU A 417 -29.15 -4.35 9.74
C LEU A 417 -29.05 -3.11 8.84
N PHE A 418 -27.93 -2.96 8.11
CA PHE A 418 -27.76 -1.85 7.19
C PHE A 418 -28.62 -2.01 5.94
N ASN A 419 -29.14 -0.90 5.40
CA ASN A 419 -30.05 -0.89 4.24
C ASN A 419 -29.43 -1.48 2.97
N LEU A 420 -28.10 -1.36 2.82
CA LEU A 420 -27.38 -1.92 1.70
C LEU A 420 -26.66 -3.19 2.13
N LYS A 421 -26.88 -4.26 1.38
CA LYS A 421 -26.21 -5.53 1.63
C LYS A 421 -24.69 -5.36 1.47
N GLU A 422 -23.93 -5.61 2.53
CA GLU A 422 -22.50 -5.66 2.46
C GLU A 422 -22.05 -6.97 1.76
N HIS A 423 -21.25 -6.82 0.72
CA HIS A 423 -20.62 -7.95 0.02
C HIS A 423 -19.19 -8.09 0.56
N ARG A 424 -18.74 -9.32 0.70
CA ARG A 424 -17.35 -9.53 1.07
C ARG A 424 -16.47 -9.26 -0.13
N VAL A 425 -15.48 -8.41 0.09
CA VAL A 425 -14.40 -8.20 -0.88
C VAL A 425 -13.45 -9.39 -0.79
N ASP A 426 -12.90 -9.83 -1.92
CA ASP A 426 -11.97 -10.98 -1.95
C ASP A 426 -10.79 -10.83 -0.98
N LEU A 427 -10.33 -9.59 -0.75
CA LEU A 427 -9.30 -9.28 0.24
C LEU A 427 -9.70 -9.65 1.68
N GLU A 428 -10.99 -9.58 2.04
CA GLU A 428 -11.47 -10.01 3.36
C GLU A 428 -11.58 -11.53 3.48
N ASN A 429 -11.64 -12.22 2.35
CA ASN A 429 -11.61 -13.68 2.30
C ASN A 429 -10.18 -14.24 2.36
N THR A 430 -9.14 -13.38 2.45
CA THR A 430 -7.78 -13.82 2.65
C THR A 430 -7.61 -14.33 4.07
N VAL A 431 -7.45 -15.63 4.22
CA VAL A 431 -7.14 -16.27 5.50
C VAL A 431 -5.65 -16.52 5.55
N TYR A 432 -4.92 -15.68 6.29
CA TYR A 432 -3.45 -15.77 6.40
C TYR A 432 -2.98 -16.94 7.27
N MET A 433 -3.82 -17.43 8.20
CA MET A 433 -3.53 -18.59 9.05
C MET A 433 -3.90 -19.93 8.38
N ARG A 434 -3.72 -20.02 7.06
CA ARG A 434 -3.99 -21.23 6.27
C ARG A 434 -2.76 -22.08 6.06
N ASN A 435 -3.01 -23.34 5.71
CA ASN A 435 -2.00 -24.25 5.19
C ASN A 435 -2.04 -24.27 3.65
N TYR A 436 -0.89 -24.49 3.03
CA TYR A 436 -0.74 -24.50 1.57
C TYR A 436 -0.40 -25.90 1.10
N SER A 437 -1.05 -26.35 0.02
CA SER A 437 -0.68 -27.64 -0.61
C SER A 437 0.63 -27.49 -1.40
N ILE A 438 1.35 -28.60 -1.61
CA ILE A 438 2.57 -28.61 -2.42
C ILE A 438 2.31 -28.04 -3.82
N PRO A 439 1.25 -28.44 -4.56
CA PRO A 439 0.96 -27.81 -5.84
C PRO A 439 0.74 -26.31 -5.76
N SER A 440 0.04 -25.82 -4.73
CA SER A 440 -0.12 -24.36 -4.52
C SER A 440 1.21 -23.68 -4.23
N LEU A 441 2.08 -24.29 -3.41
CA LEU A 441 3.40 -23.73 -3.12
C LEU A 441 4.28 -23.64 -4.37
N ILE A 442 4.23 -24.65 -5.25
CA ILE A 442 4.95 -24.64 -6.53
C ILE A 442 4.45 -23.50 -7.41
N LEU A 443 3.14 -23.33 -7.57
CA LEU A 443 2.57 -22.24 -8.36
C LEU A 443 2.85 -20.87 -7.74
N ILE A 444 2.80 -20.75 -6.41
CA ILE A 444 3.18 -19.52 -5.70
C ILE A 444 4.67 -19.21 -5.95
N PHE A 445 5.55 -20.22 -5.87
CA PHE A 445 6.97 -20.06 -6.19
C PHE A 445 7.18 -19.45 -7.58
N PHE A 446 6.61 -20.07 -8.62
CA PHE A 446 6.75 -19.56 -9.98
C PHE A 446 6.09 -18.19 -10.18
N SER A 447 4.96 -17.96 -9.54
CA SER A 447 4.31 -16.63 -9.58
C SER A 447 5.20 -15.55 -8.98
N LEU A 448 5.85 -15.81 -7.85
CA LEU A 448 6.77 -14.87 -7.20
C LEU A 448 8.07 -14.72 -8.00
N CYS A 449 8.59 -15.78 -8.61
CA CYS A 449 9.73 -15.70 -9.52
C CYS A 449 9.44 -14.78 -10.71
N PHE A 450 8.26 -14.90 -11.29
CA PHE A 450 7.82 -14.07 -12.43
C PHE A 450 7.57 -12.62 -12.02
N VAL A 451 6.91 -12.38 -10.90
CA VAL A 451 6.71 -11.03 -10.36
C VAL A 451 8.05 -10.35 -10.03
N GLY A 452 8.98 -11.09 -9.43
CA GLY A 452 10.34 -10.60 -9.16
C GLY A 452 11.09 -10.25 -10.46
N TRP A 453 10.94 -11.06 -11.51
CA TRP A 453 11.53 -10.79 -12.80
C TRP A 453 10.94 -9.52 -13.45
N ILE A 454 9.61 -9.37 -13.46
CA ILE A 454 8.95 -8.14 -13.94
C ILE A 454 9.47 -6.92 -13.16
N TRP A 455 9.58 -7.03 -11.84
CA TRP A 455 10.09 -5.97 -10.98
C TRP A 455 11.50 -5.53 -11.37
N GLU A 456 12.44 -6.45 -11.46
CA GLU A 456 13.83 -6.17 -11.83
C GLU A 456 13.98 -5.61 -13.26
N VAL A 457 13.27 -6.19 -14.23
CA VAL A 457 13.27 -5.72 -15.60
C VAL A 457 12.68 -4.32 -15.71
N THR A 458 11.58 -4.06 -14.98
CA THR A 458 10.94 -2.73 -14.98
C THR A 458 11.83 -1.69 -14.34
N LEU A 459 12.47 -2.01 -13.21
CA LEU A 459 13.40 -1.09 -12.56
C LEU A 459 14.60 -0.77 -13.46
N HIS A 460 15.16 -1.78 -14.13
CA HIS A 460 16.27 -1.58 -15.06
C HIS A 460 15.84 -0.77 -16.28
N LEU A 461 14.67 -1.06 -16.85
CA LEU A 461 14.12 -0.30 -17.96
C LEU A 461 13.94 1.18 -17.61
N ILE A 462 13.42 1.47 -16.41
CA ILE A 462 13.24 2.85 -15.92
C ILE A 462 14.61 3.54 -15.70
N SER A 463 15.61 2.82 -15.17
CA SER A 463 16.91 3.42 -14.84
C SER A 463 17.87 3.54 -16.02
N SER A 464 17.82 2.60 -16.96
CA SER A 464 18.81 2.46 -18.05
C SER A 464 18.22 2.62 -19.45
N HIS A 465 16.90 2.82 -19.57
CA HIS A 465 16.15 2.99 -20.83
C HIS A 465 16.30 1.82 -21.82
N THR A 466 16.80 0.68 -21.37
CA THR A 466 17.02 -0.52 -22.17
C THR A 466 16.32 -1.71 -21.56
N PHE A 467 15.64 -2.49 -22.41
CA PHE A 467 15.09 -3.77 -21.97
C PHE A 467 16.21 -4.79 -21.86
N VAL A 468 16.40 -5.34 -20.68
CA VAL A 468 17.38 -6.40 -20.43
C VAL A 468 16.71 -7.52 -19.66
N ASN A 469 16.88 -8.75 -20.10
CA ASN A 469 16.44 -9.92 -19.34
C ASN A 469 17.31 -10.09 -18.09
N ARG A 470 16.77 -9.76 -16.92
CA ARG A 470 17.51 -9.79 -15.65
C ARG A 470 17.63 -11.20 -15.09
N GLY A 471 18.77 -11.48 -14.47
CA GLY A 471 19.05 -12.76 -13.82
C GLY A 471 19.94 -13.70 -14.66
N VAL A 472 20.43 -14.74 -14.02
CA VAL A 472 21.36 -15.73 -14.61
C VAL A 472 20.65 -16.68 -15.57
N LEU A 473 19.35 -16.88 -15.37
CA LEU A 473 18.50 -17.75 -16.18
C LEU A 473 17.96 -17.00 -17.40
N HIS A 474 17.59 -17.73 -18.45
CA HIS A 474 17.08 -17.15 -19.68
C HIS A 474 15.56 -16.96 -19.67
N GLY A 475 14.84 -17.77 -18.90
CA GLY A 475 13.39 -17.62 -18.72
C GLY A 475 12.99 -16.44 -17.83
N PRO A 476 11.71 -16.03 -17.87
CA PRO A 476 11.21 -14.88 -17.12
C PRO A 476 10.97 -15.22 -15.64
N TRP A 477 11.99 -15.65 -14.95
CA TRP A 477 11.94 -16.03 -13.53
C TRP A 477 13.22 -15.71 -12.77
N LEU A 478 13.05 -15.18 -11.58
CA LEU A 478 14.11 -14.96 -10.60
C LEU A 478 13.89 -15.85 -9.37
N PRO A 479 14.59 -16.99 -9.26
CA PRO A 479 14.36 -17.98 -8.20
C PRO A 479 14.52 -17.43 -6.78
N ILE A 480 15.31 -16.40 -6.58
CA ILE A 480 15.53 -15.78 -5.26
C ILE A 480 14.22 -15.22 -4.67
N TYR A 481 13.35 -14.61 -5.49
CA TYR A 481 12.06 -14.09 -5.05
C TYR A 481 11.09 -15.22 -4.70
N GLY A 482 11.05 -16.27 -5.53
CA GLY A 482 10.22 -17.45 -5.27
C GLY A 482 10.65 -18.20 -4.00
N SER A 483 11.94 -18.48 -3.85
CA SER A 483 12.48 -19.17 -2.69
C SER A 483 12.33 -18.34 -1.41
N GLY A 484 12.63 -17.06 -1.45
CA GLY A 484 12.41 -16.15 -0.31
C GLY A 484 10.94 -16.15 0.14
N GLY A 485 10.00 -16.03 -0.80
CA GLY A 485 8.57 -16.07 -0.49
C GLY A 485 8.11 -17.40 0.10
N ILE A 486 8.56 -18.53 -0.45
CA ILE A 486 8.24 -19.86 0.10
C ILE A 486 8.86 -20.05 1.49
N LEU A 487 10.11 -19.63 1.71
CA LEU A 487 10.76 -19.71 3.03
C LEU A 487 9.98 -18.87 4.07
N ILE A 488 9.55 -17.67 3.73
CA ILE A 488 8.68 -16.84 4.60
C ILE A 488 7.41 -17.61 4.96
N LEU A 489 6.71 -18.16 3.97
CA LEU A 489 5.45 -18.88 4.19
C LEU A 489 5.64 -20.14 5.05
N ILE A 490 6.76 -20.83 4.96
CA ILE A 490 7.02 -22.07 5.69
C ILE A 490 7.61 -21.78 7.06
N CYS A 491 8.71 -21.05 7.13
CA CYS A 491 9.48 -20.85 8.36
C CYS A 491 8.79 -19.90 9.34
N LEU A 492 8.09 -18.86 8.83
CA LEU A 492 7.45 -17.84 9.67
C LEU A 492 5.98 -18.14 9.96
N LYS A 493 5.47 -19.34 9.70
CA LYS A 493 4.06 -19.70 9.94
C LYS A 493 3.58 -19.35 11.35
N LYS A 494 4.39 -19.62 12.37
CA LYS A 494 4.04 -19.36 13.77
C LYS A 494 3.97 -17.88 14.12
N LEU A 495 4.56 -17.01 13.31
CA LEU A 495 4.60 -15.56 13.52
C LEU A 495 3.50 -14.80 12.79
N ARG A 496 2.73 -15.48 11.92
CA ARG A 496 1.68 -14.84 11.10
C ARG A 496 0.58 -14.13 11.89
N ASN A 497 0.41 -14.45 13.18
CA ASN A 497 -0.53 -13.74 14.06
C ASN A 497 0.03 -12.42 14.63
N LYS A 498 1.32 -12.13 14.39
CA LYS A 498 2.01 -10.95 14.89
C LYS A 498 2.68 -10.20 13.72
N PRO A 499 1.95 -9.33 12.97
CA PRO A 499 2.45 -8.74 11.72
C PRO A 499 3.77 -7.98 11.87
N VAL A 500 3.97 -7.27 12.98
CA VAL A 500 5.21 -6.53 13.24
C VAL A 500 6.40 -7.48 13.44
N VAL A 501 6.20 -8.55 14.21
CA VAL A 501 7.26 -9.57 14.44
C VAL A 501 7.57 -10.31 13.14
N GLU A 502 6.54 -10.60 12.35
CA GLU A 502 6.67 -11.26 11.04
C GLU A 502 7.46 -10.38 10.06
N PHE A 503 7.20 -9.05 10.05
CA PHE A 503 7.99 -8.10 9.26
C PHE A 503 9.49 -8.19 9.59
N PHE A 504 9.88 -8.06 10.87
CA PHE A 504 11.29 -8.13 11.26
C PHE A 504 11.90 -9.53 11.02
N ALA A 505 11.13 -10.59 11.25
CA ALA A 505 11.59 -11.95 10.94
C ALA A 505 11.80 -12.17 9.44
N SER A 506 10.97 -11.58 8.58
CA SER A 506 11.15 -11.59 7.13
C SER A 506 12.40 -10.83 6.71
N VAL A 507 12.66 -9.66 7.30
CA VAL A 507 13.91 -8.88 7.09
C VAL A 507 15.14 -9.75 7.38
N VAL A 508 15.17 -10.39 8.55
CA VAL A 508 16.29 -11.24 8.95
C VAL A 508 16.44 -12.45 8.03
N LEU A 509 15.35 -13.18 7.79
CA LEU A 509 15.36 -14.40 6.96
C LEU A 509 15.81 -14.11 5.53
N CYS A 510 15.23 -13.09 4.89
CA CYS A 510 15.59 -12.72 3.52
C CYS A 510 17.01 -12.14 3.43
N GLY A 511 17.43 -11.36 4.43
CA GLY A 511 18.80 -10.86 4.51
C GLY A 511 19.83 -12.00 4.56
N PHE A 512 19.57 -13.05 5.33
CA PHE A 512 20.39 -14.26 5.32
C PHE A 512 20.42 -14.92 3.95
N VAL A 513 19.25 -15.13 3.33
CA VAL A 513 19.14 -15.76 2.00
C VAL A 513 19.91 -14.96 0.97
N GLU A 514 19.74 -13.65 0.92
CA GLU A 514 20.40 -12.77 -0.04
C GLU A 514 21.91 -12.74 0.17
N TYR A 515 22.37 -12.59 1.41
CA TYR A 515 23.80 -12.55 1.74
C TYR A 515 24.49 -13.85 1.33
N PHE A 516 23.96 -15.00 1.74
CA PHE A 516 24.56 -16.29 1.43
C PHE A 516 24.43 -16.70 -0.04
N THR A 517 23.36 -16.29 -0.73
CA THR A 517 23.24 -16.50 -2.18
C THR A 517 24.30 -15.69 -2.92
N SER A 518 24.52 -14.42 -2.56
CA SER A 518 25.58 -13.60 -3.14
C SER A 518 26.97 -14.19 -2.90
N LEU A 519 27.23 -14.62 -1.66
CA LEU A 519 28.48 -15.25 -1.29
C LEU A 519 28.72 -16.56 -2.06
N TYR A 520 27.71 -17.41 -2.16
CA TYR A 520 27.79 -18.67 -2.91
C TYR A 520 28.06 -18.43 -4.40
N LEU A 521 27.37 -17.49 -5.02
CA LEU A 521 27.57 -17.15 -6.43
C LEU A 521 28.97 -16.56 -6.69
N GLU A 522 29.47 -15.75 -5.78
CA GLU A 522 30.82 -15.20 -5.88
C GLU A 522 31.89 -16.30 -5.78
N ILE A 523 31.75 -17.24 -4.82
CA ILE A 523 32.70 -18.35 -4.64
C ILE A 523 32.60 -19.34 -5.81
N SER A 524 31.40 -19.66 -6.29
CA SER A 524 31.19 -20.72 -7.31
C SER A 524 31.41 -20.23 -8.73
N CYS A 525 31.13 -18.96 -9.04
CA CYS A 525 31.20 -18.41 -10.38
C CYS A 525 32.25 -17.32 -10.54
N GLY A 526 32.97 -16.93 -9.50
CA GLY A 526 33.98 -15.87 -9.51
C GLY A 526 33.40 -14.46 -9.77
N ARG A 527 32.09 -14.30 -9.75
CA ARG A 527 31.41 -13.05 -10.10
C ARG A 527 30.30 -12.70 -9.13
N ARG A 528 30.14 -11.38 -8.89
CA ARG A 528 28.97 -10.84 -8.16
C ARG A 528 27.90 -10.42 -9.14
N TRP A 529 26.66 -10.84 -8.90
CA TRP A 529 25.51 -10.43 -9.71
C TRP A 529 24.93 -9.07 -9.28
N TRP A 530 25.16 -8.66 -8.01
CA TRP A 530 24.79 -7.34 -7.51
C TRP A 530 25.83 -6.85 -6.49
N ASN A 531 25.91 -5.53 -6.36
CA ASN A 531 26.86 -4.88 -5.45
C ASN A 531 26.20 -3.64 -4.84
N TYR A 532 25.98 -3.68 -3.53
CA TYR A 532 25.43 -2.57 -2.75
C TYR A 532 26.50 -1.70 -2.09
N ASN A 533 27.72 -1.69 -2.56
CA ASN A 533 28.73 -0.76 -2.08
C ASN A 533 28.26 0.69 -2.29
N GLY A 534 28.33 1.53 -1.24
CA GLY A 534 27.79 2.89 -1.24
C GLY A 534 26.31 3.01 -0.84
N TYR A 535 25.60 1.90 -0.64
CA TYR A 535 24.24 1.91 -0.09
C TYR A 535 24.28 1.99 1.45
N PHE A 536 23.24 2.56 2.04
CA PHE A 536 23.13 2.71 3.48
C PHE A 536 23.08 1.35 4.20
N LEU A 537 23.89 1.22 5.27
CA LEU A 537 24.05 0.00 6.05
C LEU A 537 24.25 -1.24 5.15
N ASN A 538 25.11 -1.11 4.12
CA ASN A 538 25.49 -2.29 3.37
C ASN A 538 26.45 -3.16 4.18
N LEU A 539 26.31 -4.47 4.04
CA LEU A 539 27.23 -5.45 4.62
C LEU A 539 27.96 -6.17 3.48
N ASN A 540 29.24 -5.87 3.33
CA ASN A 540 30.12 -6.41 2.29
C ASN A 540 29.58 -6.24 0.86
N GLY A 541 28.78 -5.20 0.60
CA GLY A 541 28.12 -4.97 -0.68
C GLY A 541 27.08 -6.03 -1.07
N ARG A 542 26.71 -6.98 -0.18
CA ARG A 542 25.78 -8.07 -0.48
C ARG A 542 24.35 -7.79 -0.09
N ILE A 543 24.14 -7.05 1.01
CA ILE A 543 22.83 -6.61 1.50
C ILE A 543 22.90 -5.14 1.89
N CYS A 544 21.75 -4.45 1.88
CA CYS A 544 21.64 -3.06 2.31
C CYS A 544 20.28 -2.82 3.02
N ALA A 545 20.19 -1.73 3.79
CA ALA A 545 18.99 -1.41 4.57
C ALA A 545 17.75 -1.23 3.68
N GLU A 546 17.89 -0.65 2.50
CA GLU A 546 16.77 -0.45 1.56
C GLU A 546 16.23 -1.78 1.04
N GLY A 547 17.11 -2.70 0.63
CA GLY A 547 16.72 -4.05 0.21
C GLY A 547 16.02 -4.81 1.32
N LEU A 548 16.56 -4.75 2.54
CA LEU A 548 15.99 -5.40 3.71
C LEU A 548 14.59 -4.85 4.06
N LEU A 549 14.38 -3.54 3.94
CA LEU A 549 13.05 -2.93 4.12
C LEU A 549 12.04 -3.45 3.10
N VAL A 550 12.44 -3.54 1.83
CA VAL A 550 11.60 -4.10 0.74
C VAL A 550 11.23 -5.55 1.03
N PHE A 551 12.17 -6.36 1.52
CA PHE A 551 11.90 -7.75 1.88
C PHE A 551 10.95 -7.87 3.07
N GLY A 552 11.07 -7.02 4.08
CA GLY A 552 10.10 -6.97 5.18
C GLY A 552 8.68 -6.64 4.73
N LEU A 553 8.54 -5.60 3.91
CA LEU A 553 7.24 -5.20 3.33
C LEU A 553 6.70 -6.26 2.37
N GLY A 554 7.58 -6.83 1.53
CA GLY A 554 7.24 -7.94 0.64
C GLY A 554 6.78 -9.18 1.39
N GLY A 555 7.45 -9.54 2.50
CA GLY A 555 7.06 -10.64 3.38
C GLY A 555 5.66 -10.47 3.94
N VAL A 556 5.36 -9.29 4.49
CA VAL A 556 4.00 -8.96 4.96
C VAL A 556 2.99 -9.05 3.81
N ALA A 557 3.29 -8.50 2.64
CA ALA A 557 2.40 -8.57 1.49
C ALA A 557 2.17 -10.02 1.03
N ILE A 558 3.21 -10.84 1.00
CA ILE A 558 3.13 -12.27 0.62
C ILE A 558 2.25 -13.03 1.61
N VAL A 559 2.49 -12.90 2.91
CA VAL A 559 1.78 -13.67 3.94
C VAL A 559 0.31 -13.29 4.02
N TYR A 560 -0.01 -12.00 4.00
CA TYR A 560 -1.36 -11.53 4.31
C TYR A 560 -2.23 -11.31 3.07
N ILE A 561 -1.65 -11.11 1.89
CA ILE A 561 -2.38 -10.73 0.69
C ILE A 561 -2.08 -11.67 -0.49
N ILE A 562 -0.82 -11.72 -0.95
CA ILE A 562 -0.47 -12.31 -2.25
C ILE A 562 -0.69 -13.83 -2.23
N ALA A 563 -0.07 -14.54 -1.29
CA ALA A 563 -0.16 -15.99 -1.24
C ALA A 563 -1.59 -16.48 -0.95
N PRO A 564 -2.37 -15.88 -0.02
CA PRO A 564 -3.78 -16.24 0.15
C PRO A 564 -4.65 -16.01 -1.09
N LEU A 565 -4.42 -14.93 -1.86
CA LEU A 565 -5.15 -14.66 -3.10
C LEU A 565 -4.81 -15.66 -4.20
N LEU A 566 -3.51 -15.92 -4.40
CA LEU A 566 -3.04 -16.91 -5.37
C LEU A 566 -3.57 -18.30 -5.04
N ASP A 567 -3.49 -18.73 -3.78
CA ASP A 567 -4.01 -20.03 -3.35
C ASP A 567 -5.54 -20.13 -3.55
N ASN A 568 -6.29 -19.06 -3.24
CA ASN A 568 -7.72 -19.00 -3.55
C ASN A 568 -8.01 -19.17 -5.05
N PHE A 569 -7.19 -18.59 -5.89
CA PHE A 569 -7.30 -18.73 -7.35
C PHE A 569 -6.96 -20.15 -7.80
N PHE A 570 -5.85 -20.73 -7.33
CA PHE A 570 -5.41 -22.06 -7.72
C PHE A 570 -6.38 -23.16 -7.26
N ARG A 571 -7.01 -23.01 -6.09
CA ARG A 571 -8.04 -23.94 -5.59
C ARG A 571 -9.32 -23.97 -6.44
N LYS A 572 -9.58 -22.95 -7.25
CA LYS A 572 -10.70 -22.97 -8.21
C LYS A 572 -10.44 -23.84 -9.44
N ILE A 573 -9.17 -24.16 -9.71
CA ILE A 573 -8.75 -24.95 -10.87
C ILE A 573 -8.74 -26.44 -10.51
N LYS A 574 -9.15 -27.29 -11.44
CA LYS A 574 -9.14 -28.75 -11.24
C LYS A 574 -7.71 -29.24 -10.92
N LEU A 575 -7.56 -30.07 -9.88
CA LEU A 575 -6.27 -30.55 -9.40
C LEU A 575 -5.40 -31.20 -10.49
N ARG A 576 -6.02 -31.92 -11.44
CA ARG A 576 -5.30 -32.51 -12.60
C ARG A 576 -4.63 -31.46 -13.47
N VAL A 577 -5.31 -30.34 -13.71
CA VAL A 577 -4.77 -29.22 -14.51
C VAL A 577 -3.64 -28.53 -13.73
N VAL A 578 -3.86 -28.26 -12.43
CA VAL A 578 -2.81 -27.71 -11.54
C VAL A 578 -1.57 -28.60 -11.57
N GLY A 579 -1.73 -29.93 -11.44
CA GLY A 579 -0.63 -30.89 -11.49
C GLY A 579 0.12 -30.87 -12.83
N ALA A 580 -0.59 -30.80 -13.96
CA ALA A 580 0.01 -30.72 -15.28
C ALA A 580 0.81 -29.40 -15.47
N VAL A 581 0.25 -28.27 -15.01
CA VAL A 581 0.93 -26.96 -15.06
C VAL A 581 2.18 -26.97 -14.17
N CYS A 582 2.09 -27.50 -12.95
CA CYS A 582 3.26 -27.64 -12.07
C CYS A 582 4.37 -28.48 -12.72
N ALA A 583 4.01 -29.62 -13.32
CA ALA A 583 4.98 -30.49 -14.01
C ALA A 583 5.64 -29.76 -15.19
N ALA A 584 4.86 -29.08 -16.01
CA ALA A 584 5.37 -28.31 -17.16
C ALA A 584 6.32 -27.18 -16.71
N LEU A 585 5.96 -26.42 -15.68
CA LEU A 585 6.80 -25.36 -15.14
C LEU A 585 8.09 -25.89 -14.53
N ILE A 586 8.04 -27.00 -13.79
CA ILE A 586 9.23 -27.62 -13.22
C ILE A 586 10.17 -28.12 -14.34
N VAL A 587 9.63 -28.77 -15.35
CA VAL A 587 10.44 -29.25 -16.50
C VAL A 587 11.09 -28.07 -17.21
N ALA A 588 10.33 -27.03 -17.55
CA ALA A 588 10.86 -25.84 -18.22
C ALA A 588 11.95 -25.16 -17.38
N PHE A 589 11.74 -25.05 -16.08
CA PHE A 589 12.69 -24.45 -15.15
C PHE A 589 13.98 -25.28 -15.01
N VAL A 590 13.87 -26.61 -14.92
CA VAL A 590 15.04 -27.51 -14.85
C VAL A 590 15.84 -27.45 -16.15
N VAL A 591 15.17 -27.46 -17.30
CA VAL A 591 15.82 -27.32 -18.62
C VAL A 591 16.58 -26.00 -18.70
N ASP A 592 15.95 -24.88 -18.33
CA ASP A 592 16.60 -23.58 -18.32
C ASP A 592 17.78 -23.53 -17.32
N MET A 593 17.63 -24.12 -16.13
CA MET A 593 18.70 -24.21 -15.14
C MET A 593 19.93 -24.99 -15.65
N VAL A 594 19.69 -26.12 -16.32
CA VAL A 594 20.76 -26.95 -16.90
C VAL A 594 21.44 -26.22 -18.07
N TYR A 595 20.66 -25.55 -18.92
CA TYR A 595 21.17 -24.75 -20.02
C TYR A 595 21.98 -23.56 -19.52
N SER A 596 21.45 -22.78 -18.58
CA SER A 596 22.07 -21.59 -18.02
C SER A 596 23.31 -21.89 -17.17
N LYS A 597 23.43 -23.11 -16.63
CA LYS A 597 24.67 -23.53 -15.96
C LYS A 597 25.86 -23.59 -16.90
N LYS A 598 25.63 -23.99 -18.16
CA LYS A 598 26.67 -24.02 -19.21
C LYS A 598 26.81 -22.68 -19.91
N ASN A 599 25.70 -21.99 -20.12
CA ASN A 599 25.60 -20.73 -20.85
C ASN A 599 24.85 -19.71 -19.98
N PRO A 600 25.46 -19.12 -18.94
CA PRO A 600 24.78 -18.17 -18.08
C PRO A 600 24.37 -16.92 -18.88
N ASN A 601 23.18 -16.38 -18.58
CA ASN A 601 22.75 -15.10 -19.13
C ASN A 601 23.68 -14.00 -18.57
N THR A 602 24.54 -13.45 -19.44
CA THR A 602 25.53 -12.44 -19.07
C THR A 602 25.54 -11.35 -20.14
N GLY A 603 25.80 -10.12 -19.74
CA GLY A 603 25.89 -8.99 -20.65
C GLY A 603 25.70 -7.65 -19.93
N LYS A 604 25.79 -6.58 -20.69
CA LYS A 604 25.60 -5.22 -20.18
C LYS A 604 24.20 -5.05 -19.57
N GLY A 605 24.13 -4.58 -18.32
CA GLY A 605 22.87 -4.38 -17.60
C GLY A 605 22.27 -5.62 -16.95
N ILE A 606 22.85 -6.82 -17.11
CA ILE A 606 22.39 -8.05 -16.43
C ILE A 606 22.95 -8.13 -15.02
N SER A 607 24.20 -7.67 -14.82
CA SER A 607 24.81 -7.52 -13.50
C SER A 607 25.21 -6.07 -13.29
N THR A 608 24.94 -5.53 -12.12
CA THR A 608 25.35 -4.16 -11.74
C THR A 608 26.86 -4.02 -11.55
N PHE A 609 27.58 -5.13 -11.49
CA PHE A 609 29.01 -5.15 -11.21
C PHE A 609 29.87 -4.72 -12.42
N ASN A 610 29.47 -5.09 -13.64
CA ASN A 610 30.23 -4.77 -14.85
C ASN A 610 30.01 -3.34 -15.39
N ASP A 611 28.92 -2.67 -14.97
CA ASP A 611 28.56 -1.36 -15.56
C ASP A 611 29.31 -0.17 -14.92
N ASN A 612 30.05 -0.38 -13.81
CA ASN A 612 30.64 0.69 -13.00
C ASN A 612 32.13 0.54 -12.68
N ILE A 613 32.80 -0.47 -13.20
CA ILE A 613 34.25 -0.62 -13.04
C ILE A 613 34.92 -0.18 -14.34
N PRO A 614 35.77 0.86 -14.32
CA PRO A 614 36.58 1.21 -15.47
C PRO A 614 37.38 -0.01 -15.93
N GLU A 615 37.55 -0.18 -17.23
CA GLU A 615 38.18 -1.35 -17.87
C GLU A 615 39.60 -1.63 -17.34
N TYR A 616 40.32 -0.58 -16.91
CA TYR A 616 41.63 -0.70 -16.30
C TYR A 616 41.59 -1.34 -14.90
N MET A 617 40.56 -1.11 -14.10
CA MET A 617 40.35 -1.76 -12.79
C MET A 617 39.96 -3.23 -12.91
N LEU A 618 39.26 -3.58 -13.99
CA LEU A 618 38.97 -4.98 -14.31
C LEU A 618 40.24 -5.72 -14.66
N ALA A 619 41.15 -5.10 -15.43
CA ALA A 619 42.45 -5.69 -15.77
C ALA A 619 43.35 -5.93 -14.52
N GLU A 620 43.42 -4.98 -13.58
CA GLU A 620 44.14 -5.14 -12.32
C GLU A 620 43.53 -6.23 -11.40
N MET A 621 42.19 -6.35 -11.38
CA MET A 621 41.55 -7.43 -10.63
C MET A 621 41.81 -8.81 -11.23
N TYR A 622 41.88 -8.91 -12.55
CA TYR A 622 42.17 -10.18 -13.25
C TYR A 622 43.66 -10.57 -13.05
N GLN A 623 44.61 -9.63 -13.12
CA GLN A 623 46.01 -9.87 -12.79
C GLN A 623 46.16 -10.33 -11.33
N GLY A 624 45.56 -9.68 -10.35
CA GLY A 624 45.64 -10.09 -8.95
C GLY A 624 44.91 -11.41 -8.63
N VAL A 625 44.09 -11.97 -9.52
CA VAL A 625 43.54 -13.31 -9.42
C VAL A 625 44.46 -14.35 -10.04
N GLU A 626 45.09 -14.04 -11.18
CA GLU A 626 46.11 -14.90 -11.80
C GLU A 626 47.34 -15.05 -10.89
N ASP A 627 47.88 -13.98 -10.32
CA ASP A 627 48.98 -14.01 -9.36
C ASP A 627 48.65 -14.88 -8.14
N ARG A 628 47.44 -14.83 -7.61
CA ARG A 628 46.99 -15.71 -6.52
C ARG A 628 46.77 -17.16 -6.92
N TYR A 629 46.49 -17.43 -8.17
CA TYR A 629 46.39 -18.80 -8.69
C TYR A 629 47.77 -19.39 -8.93
N GLU A 630 48.72 -18.61 -9.46
CA GLU A 630 50.11 -19.05 -9.63
C GLU A 630 50.81 -19.27 -8.28
N ASP A 631 50.59 -18.40 -7.29
CA ASP A 631 51.07 -18.61 -5.91
C ASP A 631 50.54 -19.88 -5.25
N ARG A 632 49.28 -20.25 -5.52
CA ARG A 632 48.71 -21.51 -5.04
C ARG A 632 49.22 -22.75 -5.77
N ILE A 633 49.56 -22.62 -7.03
CA ILE A 633 50.14 -23.73 -7.80
C ILE A 633 51.61 -23.93 -7.40
N SER A 634 52.35 -22.86 -7.18
CA SER A 634 53.74 -22.95 -6.69
C SER A 634 53.82 -23.51 -5.28
N PHE A 635 52.89 -23.13 -4.38
CA PHE A 635 52.82 -23.66 -3.02
C PHE A 635 52.46 -25.17 -2.94
N ASN A 636 51.68 -25.68 -3.93
CA ASN A 636 51.38 -27.11 -4.02
C ASN A 636 52.41 -27.95 -4.79
N GLN A 637 53.46 -27.34 -5.37
CA GLN A 637 54.59 -28.04 -5.98
C GLN A 637 55.82 -28.17 -5.06
N GLU A 638 55.82 -27.46 -3.93
CA GLU A 638 56.87 -27.58 -2.89
C GLU A 638 56.53 -28.53 -1.74
N PHE A 639 55.41 -29.20 -1.79
CA PHE A 639 55.01 -30.31 -0.92
C PHE A 639 54.72 -31.58 -1.75
#